data_ac8e9258541c40c3cfa62d5abe9ee1e4
#
_entry.id   ac8e9258541c40c3cfa62d5abe9ee1e4
#
_cell.length_a   1.000
_cell.length_b   1.000
_cell.length_c   1.000
_cell.angle_alpha   90.00
_cell.angle_beta   90.00
_cell.angle_gamma   90.00
#
_symmetry.space_group_name_H-M   'P 1'
#
loop_
_entity.id
_entity.type
_entity.pdbx_description
1 polymer ?
#
loop_
_entity_poly.entity_id
_entity_poly.type
_entity_poly.pdbx_seq_one_letter_code
_entity_poly.pdbx_strand_id
1 'polypeptide(L)'
;MQRCVSFFILSSLCMAKRLLILILLVAALKGRSQEFKQISDSLLYYYQLQDYEKALPYAEKATELIKTNYGVENKLYSSFLSIQSVILIGNASFQKAEQSLLVLKEINAKIFGTGNEEYIKVLNLLAVVYNRIGQDEKTIPLLIESAAFHKKSFGDSSYEYGSALNRLAKVYEDIGNNEQALPVAEQAVSIIEVSKGKQSLEYATGLTNLAIIKKNMGKPEEAEPALLTTLEIRKKLAGEFSNDVANSLNNLAVLYSDLEQYQKSADYYLKAAAIYEKLKGKSSFEYLTTLSNLASACDYLEQFDKALAFLNEALDLAKKNYDEDWPLLQNIKRNLGELYISMENYDKALPLLEESLAYEEKKNDKSNAYAMALNNLALLQHSIANDSVAERLYKKSLQVTKTIMGNHHRDYAATLGNLASLYQQEKKFNQAIGLRKEAIEIEKNWMINLFAVLSESEKLNYIQRLEFNQYSNLSLLFQFPEASASYYIDCFNQQLFLQSLLLTESKNRLLAIRENKDSLLQAVFTKWNNGKILLAKQYALPEENRNQNLSKWEAETEANEKELIRLSSRFRDLKNAFNIKMQDVQQRLNINEAWVSFVRFHTVKNKEADSIVYAAFILKKEDSVPLFIPLFEERSLIRQVNYLGKTSKVVVNMMYPDKTSNSYSTTAPNHLLYQMLWAPLEPALKGINTVYYSPAGKLYNIAFEALAVDSTLLLSDKYEMQQLTGVGYFVNKTLQNNQNPTDKIVLFGNPDFSLDSAALIYYYQENSLKTKKPEIINSTGSWPQLPGTGEEIDSISKIFSSYKKLVTSFTGVQASEKNLKLLNNQSPSSIFIGTHGFFLPAPQSNRQFAGNVYARDANPLLRSGLILSGGNYAWSGKKPIDGIEDGVVTAYEISQLNLSNTKLVVLSACETGLGDVNATEGVFGLQRAFKLAGVNKLIVSLWKVPDKETAELMKIFYTQLLAGNSIEKAFATAKAKMRKKYSPYYWAAFVLVE
;
A
#
# COMPACT_ATOMS: atom_id res chain seq x y z
N MET A 1 -25.27 -4.53 9.46
CA MET A 1 -26.67 -4.20 9.74
C MET A 1 -27.61 -5.43 9.82
N GLN A 2 -27.53 -6.46 8.97
CA GLN A 2 -28.44 -7.59 9.02
C GLN A 2 -28.11 -8.73 10.00
N ARG A 3 -26.98 -8.71 10.71
CA ARG A 3 -26.65 -9.76 11.70
C ARG A 3 -27.57 -9.81 12.91
N CYS A 4 -28.23 -8.70 13.26
CA CYS A 4 -29.33 -8.75 14.21
C CYS A 4 -30.54 -9.54 13.66
N VAL A 5 -30.74 -9.55 12.32
CA VAL A 5 -31.84 -10.31 11.69
C VAL A 5 -31.50 -11.81 11.63
N SER A 6 -30.25 -12.22 11.42
CA SER A 6 -29.86 -13.66 11.43
C SER A 6 -29.95 -14.28 12.83
N PHE A 7 -29.70 -13.51 13.89
CA PHE A 7 -29.96 -13.94 15.25
C PHE A 7 -31.48 -13.98 15.54
N PHE A 8 -32.25 -13.10 14.87
CA PHE A 8 -33.71 -13.17 14.83
C PHE A 8 -34.23 -14.41 14.12
N ILE A 9 -33.53 -14.93 13.08
CA ILE A 9 -33.94 -16.14 12.35
C ILE A 9 -33.78 -17.39 13.23
N LEU A 10 -32.75 -17.51 14.05
CA LEU A 10 -32.61 -18.58 15.04
C LEU A 10 -33.60 -18.41 16.21
N SER A 11 -33.89 -17.19 16.64
CA SER A 11 -34.96 -16.90 17.57
C SER A 11 -36.34 -17.05 16.92
N SER A 12 -36.49 -16.89 15.60
CA SER A 12 -37.72 -17.06 14.86
C SER A 12 -38.14 -18.53 14.76
N LEU A 13 -37.21 -19.47 14.61
CA LEU A 13 -37.54 -20.92 14.73
C LEU A 13 -37.99 -21.29 16.15
N CYS A 14 -37.38 -20.68 17.17
CA CYS A 14 -37.82 -20.85 18.56
C CYS A 14 -39.14 -20.11 18.81
N MET A 15 -39.35 -18.93 18.22
CA MET A 15 -40.62 -18.21 18.28
C MET A 15 -41.73 -18.91 17.46
N ALA A 16 -41.44 -19.47 16.28
CA ALA A 16 -42.39 -20.22 15.51
C ALA A 16 -42.85 -21.49 16.27
N LYS A 17 -41.94 -22.20 16.96
CA LYS A 17 -42.28 -23.28 17.88
C LYS A 17 -43.11 -22.79 19.09
N ARG A 18 -42.77 -21.63 19.67
CA ARG A 18 -43.54 -21.03 20.76
C ARG A 18 -44.92 -20.55 20.30
N LEU A 19 -45.03 -19.96 19.09
CA LEU A 19 -46.30 -19.60 18.48
C LEU A 19 -47.16 -20.83 18.24
N LEU A 20 -46.61 -21.95 17.76
CA LEU A 20 -47.31 -23.21 17.58
C LEU A 20 -47.83 -23.77 18.92
N ILE A 21 -47.01 -23.73 19.97
CA ILE A 21 -47.41 -24.17 21.33
C ILE A 21 -48.48 -23.23 21.90
N LEU A 22 -48.35 -21.91 21.67
CA LEU A 22 -49.33 -20.93 22.13
C LEU A 22 -50.67 -21.08 21.41
N ILE A 23 -50.66 -21.33 20.11
CA ILE A 23 -51.81 -21.59 19.27
C ILE A 23 -52.54 -22.87 19.75
N LEU A 24 -51.79 -23.94 20.07
CA LEU A 24 -52.34 -25.18 20.62
C LEU A 24 -52.92 -25.00 22.03
N LEU A 25 -52.30 -24.16 22.86
CA LEU A 25 -52.80 -23.82 24.20
C LEU A 25 -54.08 -22.95 24.15
N VAL A 26 -54.20 -22.02 23.25
CA VAL A 26 -55.39 -21.14 23.09
C VAL A 26 -56.54 -21.90 22.38
N ALA A 27 -56.21 -22.81 21.43
CA ALA A 27 -57.19 -23.66 20.79
C ALA A 27 -57.89 -24.63 21.79
N ALA A 28 -57.25 -24.91 22.92
CA ALA A 28 -57.80 -25.77 24.00
C ALA A 28 -58.75 -25.01 24.96
N LEU A 29 -58.82 -23.66 24.89
CA LEU A 29 -59.56 -22.80 25.79
C LEU A 29 -60.81 -22.18 25.13
N LYS A 30 -61.94 -22.91 25.20
CA LYS A 30 -63.40 -22.54 25.09
C LYS A 30 -63.91 -21.70 23.91
N GLY A 31 -64.63 -22.30 23.02
CA GLY A 31 -65.89 -21.76 22.43
C GLY A 31 -65.85 -20.90 21.16
N ARG A 32 -64.76 -20.29 20.78
CA ARG A 32 -64.54 -19.58 19.48
C ARG A 32 -63.30 -20.08 18.71
N SER A 33 -63.15 -21.38 18.65
CA SER A 33 -61.93 -22.05 18.22
C SER A 33 -61.64 -21.90 16.75
N GLN A 34 -62.62 -21.69 15.87
CA GLN A 34 -62.41 -21.78 14.41
C GLN A 34 -61.88 -20.47 13.84
N GLU A 35 -62.40 -19.32 14.23
CA GLU A 35 -61.94 -18.02 13.76
C GLU A 35 -60.50 -17.72 14.23
N PHE A 36 -60.21 -17.92 15.51
CA PHE A 36 -58.87 -17.73 16.07
C PHE A 36 -57.86 -18.68 15.47
N LYS A 37 -58.23 -19.93 15.23
CA LYS A 37 -57.36 -20.92 14.56
C LYS A 37 -57.04 -20.49 13.14
N GLN A 38 -57.99 -20.03 12.36
CA GLN A 38 -57.79 -19.58 10.99
C GLN A 38 -56.85 -18.34 10.93
N ILE A 39 -57.00 -17.37 11.85
CA ILE A 39 -56.16 -16.19 11.98
C ILE A 39 -54.72 -16.60 12.33
N SER A 40 -54.56 -17.51 13.29
CA SER A 40 -53.28 -18.01 13.79
C SER A 40 -52.55 -18.86 12.76
N ASP A 41 -53.25 -19.70 12.00
CA ASP A 41 -52.71 -20.51 10.93
C ASP A 41 -52.17 -19.60 9.78
N SER A 42 -52.91 -18.55 9.40
CA SER A 42 -52.49 -17.56 8.39
C SER A 42 -51.29 -16.74 8.89
N LEU A 43 -51.34 -16.30 10.16
CA LEU A 43 -50.19 -15.59 10.77
C LEU A 43 -48.93 -16.44 10.74
N LEU A 44 -49.02 -17.70 11.15
CA LEU A 44 -47.88 -18.63 11.16
C LEU A 44 -47.35 -18.88 9.75
N TYR A 45 -48.25 -19.07 8.78
CA TYR A 45 -47.88 -19.29 7.38
C TYR A 45 -47.07 -18.13 6.79
N TYR A 46 -47.62 -16.91 6.87
CA TYR A 46 -46.89 -15.71 6.34
C TYR A 46 -45.66 -15.37 7.17
N TYR A 47 -45.65 -15.58 8.47
CA TYR A 47 -44.46 -15.37 9.31
C TYR A 47 -43.34 -16.37 8.96
N GLN A 48 -43.64 -17.62 8.64
CA GLN A 48 -42.64 -18.61 8.18
C GLN A 48 -42.06 -18.26 6.81
N LEU A 49 -42.88 -17.66 5.94
CA LEU A 49 -42.45 -17.16 4.64
C LEU A 49 -41.68 -15.84 4.74
N GLN A 50 -41.59 -15.23 5.93
CA GLN A 50 -41.05 -13.88 6.18
C GLN A 50 -41.78 -12.77 5.40
N ASP A 51 -43.03 -13.04 4.97
CA ASP A 51 -43.93 -12.06 4.34
C ASP A 51 -44.61 -11.27 5.44
N TYR A 52 -43.87 -10.32 6.04
CA TYR A 52 -44.30 -9.55 7.18
C TYR A 52 -45.43 -8.60 6.86
N GLU A 53 -45.54 -8.12 5.62
CA GLU A 53 -46.64 -7.28 5.17
C GLU A 53 -47.97 -8.03 5.26
N LYS A 54 -48.03 -9.26 4.75
CA LYS A 54 -49.21 -10.09 4.83
C LYS A 54 -49.47 -10.67 6.23
N ALA A 55 -48.39 -10.85 7.03
CA ALA A 55 -48.50 -11.35 8.41
C ALA A 55 -49.09 -10.31 9.37
N LEU A 56 -48.84 -9.01 9.15
CA LEU A 56 -49.22 -7.90 10.08
C LEU A 56 -50.70 -7.84 10.36
N PRO A 57 -51.64 -7.84 9.41
CA PRO A 57 -53.08 -7.78 9.70
C PRO A 57 -53.57 -8.97 10.57
N TYR A 58 -53.01 -10.15 10.40
CA TYR A 58 -53.32 -11.30 11.21
C TYR A 58 -52.78 -11.20 12.64
N ALA A 59 -51.56 -10.62 12.80
CA ALA A 59 -50.97 -10.36 14.10
C ALA A 59 -51.76 -9.31 14.91
N GLU A 60 -52.18 -8.23 14.29
CA GLU A 60 -52.99 -7.18 14.90
C GLU A 60 -54.35 -7.76 15.35
N LYS A 61 -55.02 -8.52 14.49
CA LYS A 61 -56.32 -9.14 14.79
C LYS A 61 -56.22 -10.16 15.92
N ALA A 62 -55.16 -10.97 15.91
CA ALA A 62 -54.87 -11.96 16.97
C ALA A 62 -54.65 -11.28 18.33
N THR A 63 -53.81 -10.23 18.33
CA THR A 63 -53.46 -9.46 19.54
C THR A 63 -54.70 -8.78 20.13
N GLU A 64 -55.58 -8.19 19.32
CA GLU A 64 -56.82 -7.51 19.78
C GLU A 64 -57.84 -8.50 20.31
N LEU A 65 -57.98 -9.69 19.68
CA LEU A 65 -58.82 -10.78 20.19
C LEU A 65 -58.37 -11.27 21.57
N ILE A 66 -57.06 -11.43 21.78
CA ILE A 66 -56.49 -11.85 23.06
C ILE A 66 -56.72 -10.76 24.12
N LYS A 67 -56.48 -9.48 23.76
CA LYS A 67 -56.70 -8.33 24.62
C LYS A 67 -58.19 -8.27 25.13
N THR A 68 -59.12 -8.40 24.18
CA THR A 68 -60.56 -8.33 24.47
C THR A 68 -61.02 -9.50 25.37
N ASN A 69 -60.49 -10.71 25.19
CA ASN A 69 -60.97 -11.88 25.91
C ASN A 69 -60.26 -12.11 27.26
N TYR A 70 -58.97 -11.65 27.39
CA TYR A 70 -58.15 -12.00 28.55
C TYR A 70 -57.54 -10.80 29.27
N GLY A 71 -57.74 -9.56 28.74
CA GLY A 71 -57.19 -8.33 29.28
C GLY A 71 -55.73 -8.11 28.97
N VAL A 72 -55.22 -6.90 29.29
CA VAL A 72 -53.84 -6.47 28.97
C VAL A 72 -52.78 -7.04 29.92
N GLU A 73 -53.13 -7.29 31.19
CA GLU A 73 -52.21 -7.86 32.18
C GLU A 73 -52.22 -9.40 32.14
N ASN A 74 -52.01 -9.95 30.96
CA ASN A 74 -52.03 -11.38 30.70
C ASN A 74 -50.83 -11.85 29.90
N LYS A 75 -50.27 -12.99 30.27
CA LYS A 75 -49.11 -13.61 29.61
C LYS A 75 -49.31 -13.88 28.10
N LEU A 76 -50.55 -14.25 27.71
CA LEU A 76 -50.91 -14.49 26.30
C LEU A 76 -50.88 -13.17 25.54
N TYR A 77 -51.45 -12.10 26.09
CA TYR A 77 -51.43 -10.79 25.46
C TYR A 77 -49.99 -10.28 25.29
N SER A 78 -49.16 -10.39 26.32
CA SER A 78 -47.75 -10.09 26.25
C SER A 78 -47.06 -10.85 25.10
N SER A 79 -47.30 -12.13 24.95
CA SER A 79 -46.69 -12.97 23.90
C SER A 79 -47.13 -12.55 22.50
N PHE A 80 -48.44 -12.31 22.29
CA PHE A 80 -48.94 -11.88 20.97
C PHE A 80 -48.50 -10.45 20.62
N LEU A 81 -48.45 -9.53 21.56
CA LEU A 81 -47.91 -8.19 21.38
C LEU A 81 -46.43 -8.20 21.05
N SER A 82 -45.67 -9.14 21.63
CA SER A 82 -44.26 -9.36 21.28
C SER A 82 -44.08 -9.83 19.82
N ILE A 83 -44.94 -10.77 19.38
CA ILE A 83 -44.92 -11.26 17.98
C ILE A 83 -45.32 -10.15 17.02
N GLN A 84 -46.36 -9.38 17.31
CA GLN A 84 -46.79 -8.21 16.53
C GLN A 84 -45.63 -7.20 16.42
N SER A 85 -44.94 -6.90 17.51
CA SER A 85 -43.81 -5.97 17.52
C SER A 85 -42.64 -6.47 16.61
N VAL A 86 -42.36 -7.77 16.64
CA VAL A 86 -41.33 -8.37 15.74
C VAL A 86 -41.74 -8.25 14.25
N ILE A 87 -43.03 -8.47 13.96
CA ILE A 87 -43.57 -8.34 12.60
C ILE A 87 -43.50 -6.86 12.15
N LEU A 88 -43.83 -5.91 13.04
CA LEU A 88 -43.70 -4.48 12.76
C LEU A 88 -42.27 -4.06 12.47
N ILE A 89 -41.29 -4.63 13.21
CA ILE A 89 -39.86 -4.43 12.93
C ILE A 89 -39.48 -5.02 11.57
N GLY A 90 -39.93 -6.22 11.26
CA GLY A 90 -39.66 -6.89 9.98
C GLY A 90 -40.28 -6.16 8.79
N ASN A 91 -41.43 -5.48 9.01
CA ASN A 91 -42.15 -4.65 8.04
C ASN A 91 -41.65 -3.20 8.04
N ALA A 92 -40.50 -2.90 8.64
CA ALA A 92 -39.91 -1.56 8.77
C ALA A 92 -40.83 -0.47 9.37
N SER A 93 -41.92 -0.86 10.04
CA SER A 93 -42.87 0.04 10.72
C SER A 93 -42.37 0.42 12.12
N PHE A 94 -41.21 1.08 12.19
CA PHE A 94 -40.46 1.30 13.44
C PHE A 94 -41.16 2.14 14.47
N GLN A 95 -41.90 3.21 14.08
CA GLN A 95 -42.66 4.06 15.01
C GLN A 95 -43.78 3.27 15.70
N LYS A 96 -44.51 2.42 14.94
CA LYS A 96 -45.52 1.52 15.51
C LYS A 96 -44.91 0.43 16.40
N ALA A 97 -43.74 -0.08 16.01
CA ALA A 97 -42.99 -1.04 16.80
C ALA A 97 -42.54 -0.43 18.14
N GLU A 98 -42.03 0.81 18.16
CA GLU A 98 -41.65 1.54 19.38
C GLU A 98 -42.82 1.62 20.33
N GLN A 99 -43.96 2.13 19.85
CA GLN A 99 -45.18 2.27 20.68
C GLN A 99 -45.62 0.91 21.26
N SER A 100 -45.65 -0.12 20.44
CA SER A 100 -46.05 -1.48 20.88
C SER A 100 -45.07 -2.06 21.92
N LEU A 101 -43.78 -1.84 21.74
CA LEU A 101 -42.73 -2.33 22.66
C LEU A 101 -42.68 -1.56 23.97
N LEU A 102 -42.98 -0.26 23.98
CA LEU A 102 -43.08 0.52 25.21
C LEU A 102 -44.24 0.01 26.07
N VAL A 103 -45.40 -0.24 25.47
CA VAL A 103 -46.53 -0.86 26.15
C VAL A 103 -46.14 -2.27 26.68
N LEU A 104 -45.49 -3.08 25.86
CA LEU A 104 -45.04 -4.41 26.23
C LEU A 104 -44.02 -4.39 27.38
N LYS A 105 -43.14 -3.41 27.40
CA LYS A 105 -42.13 -3.20 28.48
C LYS A 105 -42.86 -3.02 29.84
N GLU A 106 -43.87 -2.15 29.88
CA GLU A 106 -44.64 -1.91 31.11
C GLU A 106 -45.42 -3.18 31.56
N ILE A 107 -46.02 -3.87 30.61
CA ILE A 107 -46.78 -5.11 30.87
C ILE A 107 -45.83 -6.19 31.43
N ASN A 108 -44.67 -6.41 30.79
CA ASN A 108 -43.71 -7.40 31.22
C ASN A 108 -43.10 -7.06 32.59
N ALA A 109 -42.86 -5.77 32.87
CA ALA A 109 -42.39 -5.36 34.19
C ALA A 109 -43.41 -5.70 35.29
N LYS A 110 -44.74 -5.53 35.03
CA LYS A 110 -45.80 -5.89 35.97
C LYS A 110 -46.00 -7.40 36.13
N ILE A 111 -46.02 -8.18 35.04
CA ILE A 111 -46.34 -9.59 35.04
C ILE A 111 -45.15 -10.44 35.51
N PHE A 112 -43.92 -10.11 35.02
CA PHE A 112 -42.75 -10.94 35.22
C PHE A 112 -41.69 -10.30 36.11
N GLY A 113 -41.79 -8.98 36.33
CA GLY A 113 -40.73 -8.19 36.99
C GLY A 113 -39.60 -7.78 36.04
N THR A 114 -38.85 -6.73 36.39
CA THR A 114 -37.73 -6.20 35.58
C THR A 114 -36.51 -7.13 35.55
N GLY A 115 -36.39 -8.03 36.52
CA GLY A 115 -35.33 -9.05 36.58
C GLY A 115 -35.67 -10.37 35.87
N ASN A 116 -36.49 -10.34 34.81
CA ASN A 116 -36.93 -11.52 34.08
C ASN A 116 -36.55 -11.49 32.63
N GLU A 117 -36.26 -12.67 32.05
CA GLU A 117 -35.82 -12.83 30.63
C GLU A 117 -36.82 -12.20 29.65
N GLU A 118 -38.12 -12.31 29.86
CA GLU A 118 -39.16 -11.75 28.96
C GLU A 118 -39.13 -10.21 28.96
N TYR A 119 -38.82 -9.57 30.09
CA TYR A 119 -38.57 -8.14 30.14
C TYR A 119 -37.31 -7.73 29.37
N ILE A 120 -36.22 -8.47 29.54
CA ILE A 120 -34.95 -8.21 28.85
C ILE A 120 -35.06 -8.39 27.34
N LYS A 121 -35.86 -9.34 26.87
CA LYS A 121 -36.16 -9.49 25.43
C LYS A 121 -36.77 -8.22 24.85
N VAL A 122 -37.68 -7.58 25.58
CA VAL A 122 -38.29 -6.32 25.15
C VAL A 122 -37.26 -5.19 25.08
N LEU A 123 -36.36 -5.09 26.08
CA LEU A 123 -35.27 -4.12 26.04
C LEU A 123 -34.39 -4.28 24.80
N ASN A 124 -34.05 -5.54 24.47
CA ASN A 124 -33.25 -5.85 23.28
C ASN A 124 -33.98 -5.47 21.96
N LEU A 125 -35.31 -5.69 21.89
CA LEU A 125 -36.15 -5.29 20.76
C LEU A 125 -36.25 -3.77 20.63
N LEU A 126 -36.46 -3.06 21.76
CA LEU A 126 -36.41 -1.59 21.78
C LEU A 126 -35.07 -1.04 21.34
N ALA A 127 -33.98 -1.65 21.78
CA ALA A 127 -32.63 -1.31 21.35
C ALA A 127 -32.45 -1.44 19.82
N VAL A 128 -33.02 -2.51 19.24
CA VAL A 128 -33.02 -2.67 17.76
C VAL A 128 -33.81 -1.55 17.08
N VAL A 129 -34.99 -1.23 17.58
CA VAL A 129 -35.84 -0.18 17.01
C VAL A 129 -35.17 1.18 17.13
N TYR A 130 -34.63 1.54 18.29
CA TYR A 130 -33.95 2.82 18.51
C TYR A 130 -32.70 2.95 17.61
N ASN A 131 -31.89 1.92 17.46
CA ASN A 131 -30.77 1.93 16.53
C ASN A 131 -31.25 2.12 15.08
N ARG A 132 -32.40 1.52 14.69
CA ARG A 132 -32.96 1.66 13.33
C ARG A 132 -33.49 3.05 13.00
N ILE A 133 -34.00 3.77 14.02
CA ILE A 133 -34.50 5.14 13.87
C ILE A 133 -33.47 6.22 14.27
N GLY A 134 -32.18 5.80 14.49
CA GLY A 134 -31.09 6.72 14.79
C GLY A 134 -31.15 7.35 16.20
N GLN A 135 -31.81 6.69 17.16
CA GLN A 135 -31.88 7.16 18.56
C GLN A 135 -30.91 6.35 19.45
N ASP A 136 -29.65 6.33 19.08
CA ASP A 136 -28.62 5.49 19.70
C ASP A 136 -28.36 5.82 21.16
N GLU A 137 -28.55 7.08 21.57
CA GLU A 137 -28.50 7.51 23.00
C GLU A 137 -29.47 6.74 23.87
N LYS A 138 -30.66 6.36 23.34
CA LYS A 138 -31.64 5.55 24.06
C LYS A 138 -31.29 4.05 24.03
N THR A 139 -30.51 3.59 23.04
CA THR A 139 -30.12 2.19 22.87
C THR A 139 -29.13 1.73 23.94
N ILE A 140 -28.14 2.56 24.24
CA ILE A 140 -27.03 2.21 25.15
C ILE A 140 -27.51 1.79 26.55
N PRO A 141 -28.33 2.59 27.26
CA PRO A 141 -28.78 2.21 28.61
C PRO A 141 -29.62 0.91 28.65
N LEU A 142 -30.38 0.61 27.59
CA LEU A 142 -31.14 -0.64 27.50
C LEU A 142 -30.18 -1.86 27.35
N LEU A 143 -29.12 -1.73 26.57
CA LEU A 143 -28.14 -2.80 26.41
C LEU A 143 -27.26 -2.98 27.64
N ILE A 144 -26.95 -1.91 28.39
CA ILE A 144 -26.24 -2.01 29.67
C ILE A 144 -27.11 -2.77 30.67
N GLU A 145 -28.41 -2.43 30.79
CA GLU A 145 -29.33 -3.16 31.64
C GLU A 145 -29.46 -4.64 31.26
N SER A 146 -29.52 -4.92 29.94
CA SER A 146 -29.55 -6.29 29.42
C SER A 146 -28.26 -7.04 29.76
N ALA A 147 -27.09 -6.44 29.59
CA ALA A 147 -25.80 -7.06 29.91
C ALA A 147 -25.70 -7.35 31.43
N ALA A 148 -26.10 -6.40 32.29
CA ALA A 148 -26.12 -6.57 33.74
C ALA A 148 -27.03 -7.74 34.19
N PHE A 149 -28.19 -7.89 33.55
CA PHE A 149 -29.10 -9.02 33.79
C PHE A 149 -28.43 -10.35 33.41
N HIS A 150 -27.83 -10.45 32.20
CA HIS A 150 -27.18 -11.68 31.74
C HIS A 150 -26.00 -12.06 32.63
N LYS A 151 -25.21 -11.09 33.06
CA LYS A 151 -24.11 -11.29 34.02
C LYS A 151 -24.63 -11.88 35.34
N LYS A 152 -25.68 -11.29 35.90
CA LYS A 152 -26.29 -11.73 37.18
C LYS A 152 -26.93 -13.11 37.07
N SER A 153 -27.59 -13.40 35.94
CA SER A 153 -28.41 -14.63 35.76
C SER A 153 -27.57 -15.84 35.32
N PHE A 154 -26.53 -15.63 34.51
CA PHE A 154 -25.77 -16.70 33.88
C PHE A 154 -24.28 -16.70 34.26
N GLY A 155 -23.81 -15.65 34.94
CA GLY A 155 -22.40 -15.52 35.36
C GLY A 155 -21.50 -14.79 34.38
N ASP A 156 -20.32 -14.39 34.87
CA ASP A 156 -19.34 -13.52 34.17
C ASP A 156 -18.69 -14.17 32.94
N SER A 157 -18.69 -15.51 32.90
CA SER A 157 -18.06 -16.28 31.80
C SER A 157 -19.11 -16.93 30.88
N SER A 158 -20.37 -16.53 31.00
CA SER A 158 -21.44 -17.09 30.16
C SER A 158 -21.46 -16.51 28.76
N TYR A 159 -21.86 -17.33 27.79
CA TYR A 159 -22.08 -16.88 26.42
C TYR A 159 -23.11 -15.75 26.33
N GLU A 160 -24.18 -15.84 27.11
CA GLU A 160 -25.28 -14.88 27.17
C GLU A 160 -24.76 -13.47 27.55
N TYR A 161 -23.87 -13.39 28.55
CA TYR A 161 -23.20 -12.14 28.94
C TYR A 161 -22.25 -11.65 27.84
N GLY A 162 -21.39 -12.52 27.30
CA GLY A 162 -20.48 -12.19 26.19
C GLY A 162 -21.24 -11.67 24.95
N SER A 163 -22.36 -12.30 24.60
CA SER A 163 -23.23 -11.87 23.50
C SER A 163 -23.90 -10.52 23.75
N ALA A 164 -24.29 -10.22 24.98
CA ALA A 164 -24.87 -8.93 25.37
C ALA A 164 -23.81 -7.80 25.24
N LEU A 165 -22.59 -8.06 25.70
CA LEU A 165 -21.45 -7.13 25.54
C LEU A 165 -21.12 -6.92 24.06
N ASN A 166 -21.15 -7.96 23.24
CA ASN A 166 -20.86 -7.84 21.80
C ASN A 166 -21.89 -6.93 21.09
N ARG A 167 -23.16 -6.98 21.48
CA ARG A 167 -24.20 -6.06 21.00
C ARG A 167 -23.94 -4.61 21.44
N LEU A 168 -23.58 -4.43 22.72
CA LEU A 168 -23.24 -3.10 23.26
C LEU A 168 -22.03 -2.50 22.53
N ALA A 169 -20.97 -3.29 22.31
CA ALA A 169 -19.80 -2.87 21.57
C ALA A 169 -20.14 -2.43 20.14
N LYS A 170 -21.04 -3.19 19.47
CA LYS A 170 -21.49 -2.84 18.10
C LYS A 170 -22.24 -1.50 18.07
N VAL A 171 -23.08 -1.20 19.06
CA VAL A 171 -23.77 0.09 19.12
C VAL A 171 -22.78 1.23 19.38
N TYR A 172 -21.81 1.04 20.27
CA TYR A 172 -20.74 2.04 20.44
C TYR A 172 -19.96 2.28 19.12
N GLU A 173 -19.70 1.24 18.35
CA GLU A 173 -19.04 1.35 17.04
C GLU A 173 -19.94 2.07 16.03
N ASP A 174 -21.24 1.75 15.97
CA ASP A 174 -22.21 2.37 15.04
C ASP A 174 -22.31 3.90 15.25
N ILE A 175 -22.18 4.37 16.51
CA ILE A 175 -22.16 5.83 16.83
C ILE A 175 -20.75 6.45 16.76
N GLY A 176 -19.73 5.69 16.30
CA GLY A 176 -18.36 6.18 16.18
C GLY A 176 -17.57 6.24 17.50
N ASN A 177 -18.14 5.82 18.63
CA ASN A 177 -17.46 5.82 19.94
C ASN A 177 -16.57 4.59 20.10
N ASN A 178 -15.52 4.51 19.27
CA ASN A 178 -14.61 3.36 19.23
C ASN A 178 -13.79 3.20 20.52
N GLU A 179 -13.56 4.29 21.28
CA GLU A 179 -12.83 4.23 22.55
C GLU A 179 -13.59 3.42 23.61
N GLN A 180 -14.91 3.56 23.66
CA GLN A 180 -15.75 2.75 24.55
C GLN A 180 -16.07 1.37 23.95
N ALA A 181 -16.15 1.26 22.62
CA ALA A 181 -16.42 0.01 21.93
C ALA A 181 -15.31 -1.02 22.15
N LEU A 182 -14.03 -0.62 22.06
CA LEU A 182 -12.88 -1.52 22.09
C LEU A 182 -12.81 -2.40 23.35
N PRO A 183 -12.78 -1.86 24.57
CA PRO A 183 -12.67 -2.68 25.78
C PRO A 183 -13.87 -3.62 25.96
N VAL A 184 -15.06 -3.18 25.58
CA VAL A 184 -16.29 -3.99 25.63
C VAL A 184 -16.24 -5.13 24.63
N ALA A 185 -15.75 -4.89 23.42
CA ALA A 185 -15.58 -5.90 22.38
C ALA A 185 -14.50 -6.94 22.75
N GLU A 186 -13.37 -6.51 23.30
CA GLU A 186 -12.30 -7.41 23.76
C GLU A 186 -12.79 -8.32 24.88
N GLN A 187 -13.53 -7.78 25.85
CA GLN A 187 -14.16 -8.56 26.91
C GLN A 187 -15.17 -9.56 26.32
N ALA A 188 -16.03 -9.13 25.41
CA ALA A 188 -17.00 -9.99 24.75
C ALA A 188 -16.36 -11.16 24.03
N VAL A 189 -15.31 -10.90 23.21
CA VAL A 189 -14.58 -11.94 22.46
C VAL A 189 -13.91 -12.91 23.41
N SER A 190 -13.26 -12.44 24.50
CA SER A 190 -12.62 -13.31 25.49
C SER A 190 -13.63 -14.26 26.17
N ILE A 191 -14.80 -13.75 26.56
CA ILE A 191 -15.87 -14.57 27.17
C ILE A 191 -16.42 -15.59 26.16
N ILE A 192 -16.66 -15.17 24.92
CA ILE A 192 -17.18 -16.06 23.88
C ILE A 192 -16.13 -17.13 23.52
N GLU A 193 -14.84 -16.78 23.51
CA GLU A 193 -13.75 -17.74 23.30
C GLU A 193 -13.79 -18.86 24.35
N VAL A 194 -13.90 -18.50 25.65
CA VAL A 194 -13.95 -19.45 26.74
C VAL A 194 -15.22 -20.29 26.71
N SER A 195 -16.39 -19.71 26.42
CA SER A 195 -17.69 -20.38 26.51
C SER A 195 -18.06 -21.20 25.26
N LYS A 196 -17.59 -20.83 24.06
CA LYS A 196 -17.94 -21.45 22.77
C LYS A 196 -16.76 -22.00 21.99
N GLY A 197 -15.55 -21.59 22.36
CA GLY A 197 -14.30 -21.96 21.66
C GLY A 197 -14.02 -21.14 20.41
N LYS A 198 -12.74 -21.12 19.99
CA LYS A 198 -12.26 -20.37 18.82
C LYS A 198 -12.86 -20.85 17.48
N GLN A 199 -13.30 -22.08 17.39
CA GLN A 199 -13.89 -22.69 16.19
C GLN A 199 -15.42 -22.69 16.27
N SER A 200 -16.05 -21.53 16.56
CA SER A 200 -17.49 -21.35 16.61
C SER A 200 -17.95 -20.15 15.78
N LEU A 201 -19.18 -20.16 15.29
CA LEU A 201 -19.75 -19.02 14.55
C LEU A 201 -19.94 -17.80 15.46
N GLU A 202 -20.20 -18.05 16.74
CA GLU A 202 -20.34 -17.01 17.77
C GLU A 202 -19.01 -16.28 17.99
N TYR A 203 -17.90 -17.01 18.11
CA TYR A 203 -16.57 -16.43 18.20
C TYR A 203 -16.22 -15.63 16.94
N ALA A 204 -16.48 -16.19 15.75
CA ALA A 204 -16.27 -15.48 14.49
C ALA A 204 -17.08 -14.18 14.40
N THR A 205 -18.29 -14.14 14.99
CA THR A 205 -19.11 -12.93 15.03
C THR A 205 -18.53 -11.86 15.96
N GLY A 206 -18.15 -12.24 17.18
CA GLY A 206 -17.47 -11.33 18.11
C GLY A 206 -16.17 -10.79 17.54
N LEU A 207 -15.34 -11.67 16.96
CA LEU A 207 -14.06 -11.31 16.36
C LEU A 207 -14.21 -10.37 15.16
N THR A 208 -15.30 -10.51 14.37
CA THR A 208 -15.60 -9.57 13.28
C THR A 208 -15.88 -8.16 13.81
N ASN A 209 -16.72 -8.02 14.86
CA ASN A 209 -17.04 -6.71 15.44
C ASN A 209 -15.78 -6.06 16.02
N LEU A 210 -14.97 -6.83 16.75
CA LEU A 210 -13.70 -6.36 17.28
C LEU A 210 -12.75 -5.89 16.14
N ALA A 211 -12.69 -6.64 15.05
CA ALA A 211 -11.87 -6.26 13.88
C ALA A 211 -12.34 -4.96 13.23
N ILE A 212 -13.65 -4.74 13.11
CA ILE A 212 -14.21 -3.49 12.56
C ILE A 212 -13.88 -2.31 13.47
N ILE A 213 -14.02 -2.47 14.80
CA ILE A 213 -13.65 -1.43 15.77
C ILE A 213 -12.16 -1.09 15.65
N LYS A 214 -11.28 -2.09 15.58
CA LYS A 214 -9.84 -1.88 15.42
C LYS A 214 -9.50 -1.19 14.10
N LYS A 215 -10.16 -1.57 13.01
CA LYS A 215 -10.06 -0.90 11.71
C LYS A 215 -10.43 0.59 11.83
N ASN A 216 -11.57 0.90 12.43
CA ASN A 216 -12.04 2.28 12.62
C ASN A 216 -11.12 3.11 13.53
N MET A 217 -10.35 2.47 14.40
CA MET A 217 -9.31 3.10 15.23
C MET A 217 -7.95 3.23 14.54
N GLY A 218 -7.86 2.93 13.24
CA GLY A 218 -6.62 2.99 12.48
C GLY A 218 -5.62 1.88 12.80
N LYS A 219 -6.10 0.70 13.17
CA LYS A 219 -5.30 -0.50 13.45
C LYS A 219 -5.63 -1.64 12.48
N PRO A 220 -5.44 -1.45 11.17
CA PRO A 220 -5.77 -2.48 10.17
C PRO A 220 -4.91 -3.75 10.33
N GLU A 221 -3.72 -3.63 10.94
CA GLU A 221 -2.80 -4.73 11.26
C GLU A 221 -3.39 -5.76 12.22
N GLU A 222 -4.30 -5.33 13.08
CA GLU A 222 -5.04 -6.22 13.97
C GLU A 222 -6.36 -6.69 13.34
N ALA A 223 -6.93 -5.90 12.43
CA ALA A 223 -8.22 -6.17 11.78
C ALA A 223 -8.11 -7.24 10.68
N GLU A 224 -7.11 -7.17 9.79
CA GLU A 224 -6.98 -8.08 8.65
C GLU A 224 -6.89 -9.56 9.07
N PRO A 225 -5.96 -9.98 9.96
CA PRO A 225 -5.88 -11.37 10.38
C PRO A 225 -7.13 -11.86 11.11
N ALA A 226 -7.80 -10.98 11.85
CA ALA A 226 -9.04 -11.30 12.50
C ALA A 226 -10.18 -11.58 11.50
N LEU A 227 -10.32 -10.74 10.45
CA LEU A 227 -11.32 -10.93 9.38
C LEU A 227 -11.03 -12.19 8.54
N LEU A 228 -9.76 -12.46 8.22
CA LEU A 228 -9.36 -13.68 7.51
C LEU A 228 -9.68 -14.93 8.35
N THR A 229 -9.38 -14.90 9.65
CA THR A 229 -9.74 -15.99 10.57
C THR A 229 -11.26 -16.22 10.61
N THR A 230 -12.06 -15.15 10.64
CA THR A 230 -13.52 -15.30 10.62
C THR A 230 -14.03 -15.88 9.32
N LEU A 231 -13.43 -15.51 8.19
CA LEU A 231 -13.77 -16.08 6.87
C LEU A 231 -13.54 -17.60 6.86
N GLU A 232 -12.36 -18.05 7.32
CA GLU A 232 -12.04 -19.49 7.36
C GLU A 232 -12.94 -20.28 8.30
N ILE A 233 -13.24 -19.77 9.50
CA ILE A 233 -14.19 -20.41 10.43
C ILE A 233 -15.56 -20.55 9.77
N ARG A 234 -16.05 -19.48 9.10
CA ARG A 234 -17.38 -19.49 8.46
C ARG A 234 -17.42 -20.39 7.24
N LYS A 235 -16.40 -20.43 6.40
CA LYS A 235 -16.32 -21.41 5.29
C LYS A 235 -16.41 -22.84 5.80
N LYS A 236 -15.67 -23.16 6.86
CA LYS A 236 -15.64 -24.51 7.43
C LYS A 236 -16.97 -24.93 8.06
N LEU A 237 -17.66 -24.01 8.77
CA LEU A 237 -18.86 -24.35 9.56
C LEU A 237 -20.16 -24.07 8.82
N ALA A 238 -20.22 -23.02 7.98
CA ALA A 238 -21.44 -22.62 7.27
C ALA A 238 -21.39 -22.94 5.76
N GLY A 239 -20.25 -23.42 5.25
CA GLY A 239 -20.05 -23.70 3.83
C GLY A 239 -19.69 -22.46 3.00
N GLU A 240 -19.02 -22.67 1.85
CA GLU A 240 -18.52 -21.58 1.00
C GLU A 240 -19.64 -20.67 0.45
N PHE A 241 -20.83 -21.22 0.21
CA PHE A 241 -21.99 -20.51 -0.32
C PHE A 241 -22.99 -20.17 0.79
N SER A 242 -22.55 -19.44 1.81
CA SER A 242 -23.39 -18.99 2.91
C SER A 242 -23.40 -17.47 3.05
N ASN A 243 -24.47 -16.94 3.65
CA ASN A 243 -24.58 -15.52 3.96
C ASN A 243 -23.45 -15.02 4.87
N ASP A 244 -23.00 -15.85 5.81
CA ASP A 244 -21.89 -15.52 6.70
C ASP A 244 -20.56 -15.38 5.99
N VAL A 245 -20.31 -16.22 4.98
CA VAL A 245 -19.13 -16.12 4.12
C VAL A 245 -19.22 -14.85 3.26
N ALA A 246 -20.35 -14.55 2.62
CA ALA A 246 -20.53 -13.33 1.84
C ALA A 246 -20.30 -12.07 2.69
N ASN A 247 -20.82 -12.04 3.93
CA ASN A 247 -20.58 -10.95 4.89
C ASN A 247 -19.07 -10.81 5.22
N SER A 248 -18.35 -11.92 5.39
CA SER A 248 -16.90 -11.86 5.67
C SER A 248 -16.11 -11.33 4.48
N LEU A 249 -16.46 -11.76 3.27
CA LEU A 249 -15.86 -11.27 2.03
C LEU A 249 -16.12 -9.76 1.86
N ASN A 250 -17.35 -9.30 2.12
CA ASN A 250 -17.69 -7.88 2.07
C ASN A 250 -16.91 -7.06 3.10
N ASN A 251 -16.74 -7.54 4.34
CA ASN A 251 -15.95 -6.84 5.37
C ASN A 251 -14.46 -6.78 4.99
N LEU A 252 -13.92 -7.84 4.39
CA LEU A 252 -12.55 -7.82 3.85
C LEU A 252 -12.43 -6.84 2.68
N ALA A 253 -13.43 -6.80 1.78
CA ALA A 253 -13.44 -5.84 0.68
C ALA A 253 -13.43 -4.38 1.18
N VAL A 254 -14.23 -4.05 2.21
CA VAL A 254 -14.21 -2.73 2.86
C VAL A 254 -12.83 -2.44 3.46
N LEU A 255 -12.24 -3.40 4.19
CA LEU A 255 -10.89 -3.22 4.74
C LEU A 255 -9.86 -2.96 3.64
N TYR A 256 -9.88 -3.73 2.54
CA TYR A 256 -8.95 -3.53 1.43
C TYR A 256 -9.18 -2.21 0.69
N SER A 257 -10.43 -1.71 0.64
CA SER A 257 -10.71 -0.36 0.15
C SER A 257 -10.09 0.72 1.05
N ASP A 258 -10.21 0.57 2.38
CA ASP A 258 -9.59 1.49 3.35
C ASP A 258 -8.05 1.44 3.30
N LEU A 259 -7.48 0.29 2.91
CA LEU A 259 -6.05 0.08 2.66
C LEU A 259 -5.62 0.50 1.25
N GLU A 260 -6.52 1.05 0.41
CA GLU A 260 -6.30 1.47 -0.97
C GLU A 260 -5.90 0.33 -1.93
N GLN A 261 -6.16 -0.89 -1.54
CA GLN A 261 -5.96 -2.08 -2.37
C GLN A 261 -7.21 -2.33 -3.22
N TYR A 262 -7.55 -1.37 -4.07
CA TYR A 262 -8.84 -1.34 -4.77
C TYR A 262 -9.07 -2.56 -5.66
N GLN A 263 -8.01 -3.14 -6.27
CA GLN A 263 -8.17 -4.38 -7.05
C GLN A 263 -8.59 -5.56 -6.16
N LYS A 264 -7.94 -5.76 -5.00
CA LYS A 264 -8.33 -6.81 -4.04
C LYS A 264 -9.73 -6.55 -3.50
N SER A 265 -10.04 -5.28 -3.18
CA SER A 265 -11.37 -4.87 -2.74
C SER A 265 -12.43 -5.27 -3.76
N ALA A 266 -12.23 -4.94 -5.04
CA ALA A 266 -13.14 -5.31 -6.13
C ALA A 266 -13.30 -6.83 -6.26
N ASP A 267 -12.22 -7.62 -6.19
CA ASP A 267 -12.25 -9.08 -6.26
C ASP A 267 -13.06 -9.71 -5.10
N TYR A 268 -12.93 -9.18 -3.89
CA TYR A 268 -13.71 -9.63 -2.74
C TYR A 268 -15.17 -9.21 -2.82
N TYR A 269 -15.47 -8.01 -3.31
CA TYR A 269 -16.85 -7.59 -3.57
C TYR A 269 -17.52 -8.44 -4.65
N LEU A 270 -16.84 -8.76 -5.76
CA LEU A 270 -17.37 -9.65 -6.80
C LEU A 270 -17.74 -11.03 -6.23
N LYS A 271 -16.88 -11.61 -5.40
CA LYS A 271 -17.16 -12.89 -4.73
C LYS A 271 -18.36 -12.79 -3.78
N ALA A 272 -18.47 -11.72 -3.01
CA ALA A 272 -19.61 -11.48 -2.12
C ALA A 272 -20.91 -11.28 -2.90
N ALA A 273 -20.90 -10.47 -3.96
CA ALA A 273 -22.04 -10.19 -4.82
C ALA A 273 -22.59 -11.49 -5.47
N ALA A 274 -21.71 -12.35 -5.98
CA ALA A 274 -22.11 -13.63 -6.58
C ALA A 274 -22.84 -14.55 -5.56
N ILE A 275 -22.41 -14.56 -4.31
CA ILE A 275 -23.08 -15.34 -3.25
C ILE A 275 -24.42 -14.70 -2.90
N TYR A 276 -24.50 -13.36 -2.73
CA TYR A 276 -25.76 -12.68 -2.43
C TYR A 276 -26.78 -12.80 -3.56
N GLU A 277 -26.34 -12.67 -4.82
CA GLU A 277 -27.22 -12.90 -5.99
C GLU A 277 -27.87 -14.27 -5.93
N LYS A 278 -27.06 -15.32 -5.70
CA LYS A 278 -27.55 -16.70 -5.66
C LYS A 278 -28.47 -16.99 -4.47
N LEU A 279 -28.19 -16.43 -3.29
CA LEU A 279 -28.93 -16.71 -2.06
C LEU A 279 -30.18 -15.83 -1.86
N LYS A 280 -30.11 -14.59 -2.30
CA LYS A 280 -31.11 -13.54 -1.98
C LYS A 280 -31.67 -12.83 -3.19
N GLY A 281 -31.06 -13.01 -4.35
CA GLY A 281 -31.42 -12.30 -5.57
C GLY A 281 -30.83 -10.89 -5.69
N LYS A 282 -30.87 -10.36 -6.89
CA LYS A 282 -30.28 -9.06 -7.25
C LYS A 282 -30.95 -7.85 -6.60
N SER A 283 -32.20 -7.98 -6.16
CA SER A 283 -32.92 -6.90 -5.49
C SER A 283 -32.63 -6.82 -3.99
N SER A 284 -31.82 -7.72 -3.42
CA SER A 284 -31.53 -7.72 -1.99
C SER A 284 -30.63 -6.55 -1.60
N PHE A 285 -30.86 -6.05 -0.38
CA PHE A 285 -30.06 -4.98 0.21
C PHE A 285 -28.56 -5.24 0.13
N GLU A 286 -28.14 -6.47 0.44
CA GLU A 286 -26.75 -6.85 0.46
C GLU A 286 -26.11 -6.85 -0.92
N TYR A 287 -26.83 -7.36 -1.92
CA TYR A 287 -26.33 -7.33 -3.29
C TYR A 287 -26.15 -5.88 -3.77
N LEU A 288 -27.17 -5.04 -3.59
CA LEU A 288 -27.13 -3.64 -4.03
C LEU A 288 -26.05 -2.83 -3.31
N THR A 289 -25.88 -3.04 -1.98
CA THR A 289 -24.80 -2.40 -1.21
C THR A 289 -23.44 -2.83 -1.72
N THR A 290 -23.26 -4.14 -1.95
CA THR A 290 -22.00 -4.70 -2.45
C THR A 290 -21.68 -4.16 -3.84
N LEU A 291 -22.69 -4.06 -4.71
CA LEU A 291 -22.54 -3.55 -6.07
C LEU A 291 -22.15 -2.05 -6.08
N SER A 292 -22.77 -1.26 -5.19
CA SER A 292 -22.43 0.17 -5.03
C SER A 292 -20.99 0.37 -4.53
N ASN A 293 -20.54 -0.45 -3.57
CA ASN A 293 -19.17 -0.39 -3.06
C ASN A 293 -18.14 -0.90 -4.09
N LEU A 294 -18.51 -1.93 -4.88
CA LEU A 294 -17.70 -2.42 -6.01
C LEU A 294 -17.48 -1.32 -7.05
N ALA A 295 -18.53 -0.56 -7.33
CA ALA A 295 -18.43 0.57 -8.28
C ALA A 295 -17.46 1.64 -7.77
N SER A 296 -17.47 1.96 -6.46
CA SER A 296 -16.48 2.89 -5.89
C SER A 296 -15.05 2.35 -6.02
N ALA A 297 -14.84 1.04 -5.81
CA ALA A 297 -13.52 0.44 -6.04
C ALA A 297 -13.09 0.51 -7.52
N CYS A 298 -14.03 0.34 -8.47
CA CYS A 298 -13.78 0.49 -9.91
C CYS A 298 -13.48 1.96 -10.30
N ASP A 299 -14.11 2.94 -9.65
CA ASP A 299 -13.83 4.37 -9.85
C ASP A 299 -12.37 4.70 -9.50
N TYR A 300 -11.91 4.28 -8.31
CA TYR A 300 -10.51 4.43 -7.90
C TYR A 300 -9.50 3.69 -8.81
N LEU A 301 -9.95 2.68 -9.55
CA LEU A 301 -9.15 1.97 -10.58
C LEU A 301 -9.27 2.62 -11.97
N GLU A 302 -9.94 3.78 -12.09
CA GLU A 302 -10.22 4.48 -13.34
C GLU A 302 -11.02 3.61 -14.36
N GLN A 303 -11.72 2.58 -13.87
CA GLN A 303 -12.59 1.72 -14.69
C GLN A 303 -14.01 2.31 -14.73
N PHE A 304 -14.13 3.56 -15.21
CA PHE A 304 -15.36 4.36 -15.15
C PHE A 304 -16.58 3.69 -15.80
N ASP A 305 -16.40 3.03 -16.93
CA ASP A 305 -17.49 2.33 -17.62
C ASP A 305 -18.09 1.21 -16.77
N LYS A 306 -17.23 0.45 -16.07
CA LYS A 306 -17.70 -0.63 -15.17
C LYS A 306 -18.38 -0.05 -13.93
N ALA A 307 -17.79 0.99 -13.34
CA ALA A 307 -18.36 1.68 -12.18
C ALA A 307 -19.76 2.21 -12.51
N LEU A 308 -19.91 2.87 -13.67
CA LEU A 308 -21.19 3.40 -14.15
C LEU A 308 -22.23 2.29 -14.38
N ALA A 309 -21.81 1.17 -14.97
CA ALA A 309 -22.70 0.04 -15.20
C ALA A 309 -23.23 -0.55 -13.88
N PHE A 310 -22.37 -0.75 -12.89
CA PHE A 310 -22.74 -1.28 -11.58
C PHE A 310 -23.65 -0.33 -10.80
N LEU A 311 -23.37 0.99 -10.81
CA LEU A 311 -24.22 1.97 -10.12
C LEU A 311 -25.58 2.13 -10.80
N ASN A 312 -25.66 2.10 -12.12
CA ASN A 312 -26.93 2.14 -12.83
C ASN A 312 -27.78 0.88 -12.57
N GLU A 313 -27.16 -0.32 -12.60
CA GLU A 313 -27.86 -1.57 -12.22
C GLU A 313 -28.40 -1.47 -10.78
N ALA A 314 -27.57 -0.99 -9.84
CA ALA A 314 -27.98 -0.83 -8.46
C ALA A 314 -29.10 0.20 -8.30
N LEU A 315 -29.01 1.33 -8.98
CA LEU A 315 -30.01 2.40 -8.94
C LEU A 315 -31.37 1.96 -9.50
N ASP A 316 -31.38 1.29 -10.65
CA ASP A 316 -32.60 0.81 -11.29
C ASP A 316 -33.32 -0.24 -10.45
N LEU A 317 -32.56 -1.18 -9.89
CA LEU A 317 -33.10 -2.21 -8.99
C LEU A 317 -33.58 -1.61 -7.67
N ALA A 318 -32.87 -0.63 -7.12
CA ALA A 318 -33.26 0.06 -5.89
C ALA A 318 -34.57 0.85 -6.10
N LYS A 319 -34.67 1.67 -7.13
CA LYS A 319 -35.88 2.43 -7.46
C LYS A 319 -37.11 1.55 -7.69
N LYS A 320 -36.93 0.34 -8.25
CA LYS A 320 -38.03 -0.58 -8.51
C LYS A 320 -38.56 -1.26 -7.26
N ASN A 321 -37.70 -1.48 -6.24
CA ASN A 321 -37.99 -2.38 -5.13
C ASN A 321 -38.09 -1.67 -3.77
N TYR A 322 -37.70 -0.40 -3.68
CA TYR A 322 -37.61 0.35 -2.41
C TYR A 322 -38.13 1.77 -2.56
N ASP A 323 -38.56 2.37 -1.45
CA ASP A 323 -39.06 3.74 -1.40
C ASP A 323 -37.94 4.79 -1.63
N GLU A 324 -38.31 5.99 -2.08
CA GLU A 324 -37.35 7.08 -2.34
C GLU A 324 -36.58 7.52 -1.07
N ASP A 325 -37.18 7.45 0.11
CA ASP A 325 -36.53 7.75 1.38
C ASP A 325 -35.62 6.61 1.90
N TRP A 326 -35.32 5.62 1.09
CA TRP A 326 -34.49 4.50 1.52
C TRP A 326 -32.99 4.87 1.56
N PRO A 327 -32.29 4.66 2.71
CA PRO A 327 -30.90 5.12 2.90
C PRO A 327 -29.91 4.63 1.85
N LEU A 328 -30.06 3.39 1.38
CA LEU A 328 -29.16 2.85 0.36
C LEU A 328 -29.32 3.53 -1.01
N LEU A 329 -30.55 3.94 -1.35
CA LEU A 329 -30.80 4.67 -2.59
C LEU A 329 -30.01 6.01 -2.60
N GLN A 330 -29.98 6.69 -1.44
CA GLN A 330 -29.20 7.92 -1.30
C GLN A 330 -27.69 7.69 -1.34
N ASN A 331 -27.21 6.57 -0.77
CA ASN A 331 -25.81 6.15 -0.90
C ASN A 331 -25.43 5.86 -2.37
N ILE A 332 -26.28 5.15 -3.11
CA ILE A 332 -26.07 4.88 -4.54
C ILE A 332 -26.02 6.20 -5.33
N LYS A 333 -26.93 7.15 -5.07
CA LYS A 333 -26.95 8.48 -5.72
C LYS A 333 -25.67 9.26 -5.41
N ARG A 334 -25.22 9.24 -4.16
CA ARG A 334 -23.97 9.90 -3.76
C ARG A 334 -22.75 9.29 -4.49
N ASN A 335 -22.64 7.98 -4.52
CA ASN A 335 -21.53 7.30 -5.22
C ASN A 335 -21.58 7.55 -6.74
N LEU A 336 -22.79 7.64 -7.33
CA LEU A 336 -22.94 8.01 -8.73
C LEU A 336 -22.55 9.48 -8.99
N GLY A 337 -22.88 10.37 -8.05
CA GLY A 337 -22.46 11.78 -8.10
C GLY A 337 -20.93 11.92 -8.01
N GLU A 338 -20.28 11.13 -7.14
CA GLU A 338 -18.82 11.07 -7.01
C GLU A 338 -18.17 10.57 -8.31
N LEU A 339 -18.67 9.47 -8.88
CA LEU A 339 -18.21 8.96 -10.18
C LEU A 339 -18.34 10.01 -11.30
N TYR A 340 -19.45 10.76 -11.33
CA TYR A 340 -19.59 11.82 -12.33
C TYR A 340 -18.62 12.99 -12.10
N ILE A 341 -18.18 13.26 -10.85
CA ILE A 341 -17.07 14.21 -10.61
C ILE A 341 -15.78 13.65 -11.21
N SER A 342 -15.44 12.38 -10.96
CA SER A 342 -14.26 11.73 -11.53
C SER A 342 -14.26 11.73 -13.08
N MET A 343 -15.46 11.67 -13.68
CA MET A 343 -15.66 11.76 -15.13
C MET A 343 -15.78 13.22 -15.65
N GLU A 344 -15.58 14.22 -14.80
CA GLU A 344 -15.77 15.66 -15.10
C GLU A 344 -17.17 16.03 -15.63
N ASN A 345 -18.18 15.22 -15.32
CA ASN A 345 -19.57 15.44 -15.73
C ASN A 345 -20.38 16.12 -14.59
N TYR A 346 -20.06 17.38 -14.33
CA TYR A 346 -20.56 18.13 -13.20
C TYR A 346 -22.07 18.38 -13.24
N ASP A 347 -22.64 18.52 -14.43
CA ASP A 347 -24.10 18.74 -14.61
C ASP A 347 -24.93 17.54 -14.11
N LYS A 348 -24.42 16.32 -14.28
CA LYS A 348 -25.06 15.11 -13.76
C LYS A 348 -24.75 14.86 -12.28
N ALA A 349 -23.60 15.30 -11.81
CA ALA A 349 -23.19 15.11 -10.42
C ALA A 349 -24.02 15.98 -9.46
N LEU A 350 -24.25 17.25 -9.81
CA LEU A 350 -24.83 18.25 -8.93
C LEU A 350 -26.20 17.83 -8.35
N PRO A 351 -27.23 17.48 -9.14
CA PRO A 351 -28.54 17.13 -8.59
C PRO A 351 -28.49 15.90 -7.67
N LEU A 352 -27.62 14.92 -7.96
CA LEU A 352 -27.49 13.70 -7.15
C LEU A 352 -26.89 13.97 -5.79
N LEU A 353 -25.88 14.85 -5.72
CA LEU A 353 -25.20 15.21 -4.49
C LEU A 353 -26.05 16.14 -3.63
N GLU A 354 -26.78 17.08 -4.24
CA GLU A 354 -27.73 17.95 -3.52
C GLU A 354 -28.87 17.13 -2.91
N GLU A 355 -29.42 16.17 -3.65
CA GLU A 355 -30.48 15.29 -3.17
C GLU A 355 -30.00 14.42 -2.00
N SER A 356 -28.80 13.85 -2.14
CA SER A 356 -28.18 13.06 -1.07
C SER A 356 -27.92 13.89 0.19
N LEU A 357 -27.42 15.12 0.04
CA LEU A 357 -27.18 16.02 1.19
C LEU A 357 -28.50 16.42 1.85
N ALA A 358 -29.52 16.80 1.08
CA ALA A 358 -30.82 17.18 1.61
C ALA A 358 -31.48 16.04 2.42
N TYR A 359 -31.29 14.79 1.99
CA TYR A 359 -31.74 13.61 2.71
C TYR A 359 -31.07 13.48 4.08
N GLU A 360 -29.72 13.60 4.14
CA GLU A 360 -28.99 13.51 5.40
C GLU A 360 -29.31 14.68 6.34
N GLU A 361 -29.53 15.88 5.82
CA GLU A 361 -29.98 17.06 6.61
C GLU A 361 -31.37 16.87 7.23
N LYS A 362 -32.30 16.26 6.49
CA LYS A 362 -33.66 15.96 7.00
C LYS A 362 -33.62 14.98 8.19
N LYS A 363 -32.66 14.08 8.23
CA LYS A 363 -32.45 13.14 9.34
C LYS A 363 -31.92 13.81 10.61
N ASN A 364 -31.43 15.03 10.52
CA ASN A 364 -30.68 15.72 11.58
C ASN A 364 -29.53 14.86 12.15
N ASP A 365 -28.90 14.08 11.29
CA ASP A 365 -27.96 13.05 11.64
C ASP A 365 -26.52 13.58 11.53
N LYS A 366 -25.74 13.42 12.58
CA LYS A 366 -24.30 13.69 12.59
C LYS A 366 -23.54 12.41 12.20
N SER A 367 -23.91 11.84 11.06
CA SER A 367 -23.35 10.57 10.59
C SER A 367 -22.13 10.78 9.69
N ASN A 368 -21.37 9.71 9.48
CA ASN A 368 -20.30 9.70 8.47
C ASN A 368 -20.85 9.97 7.06
N ALA A 369 -22.05 9.46 6.75
CA ALA A 369 -22.70 9.72 5.46
C ALA A 369 -22.95 11.21 5.21
N TYR A 370 -23.35 11.94 6.26
CA TYR A 370 -23.53 13.38 6.20
C TYR A 370 -22.19 14.12 5.96
N ALA A 371 -21.12 13.73 6.68
CA ALA A 371 -19.80 14.32 6.47
C ALA A 371 -19.28 14.11 5.04
N MET A 372 -19.47 12.90 4.49
CA MET A 372 -19.11 12.55 3.11
C MET A 372 -19.95 13.33 2.09
N ALA A 373 -21.27 13.44 2.29
CA ALA A 373 -22.14 14.21 1.38
C ALA A 373 -21.73 15.69 1.32
N LEU A 374 -21.38 16.28 2.48
CA LEU A 374 -20.85 17.65 2.55
C LEU A 374 -19.53 17.79 1.81
N ASN A 375 -18.58 16.86 2.01
CA ASN A 375 -17.28 16.89 1.35
C ASN A 375 -17.40 16.73 -0.18
N ASN A 376 -18.23 15.80 -0.65
CA ASN A 376 -18.37 15.53 -2.09
C ASN A 376 -19.08 16.70 -2.81
N LEU A 377 -20.11 17.29 -2.19
CA LEU A 377 -20.72 18.51 -2.73
C LEU A 377 -19.76 19.69 -2.70
N ALA A 378 -18.92 19.83 -1.65
CA ALA A 378 -17.89 20.86 -1.58
C ALA A 378 -16.85 20.69 -2.70
N LEU A 379 -16.42 19.47 -2.99
CA LEU A 379 -15.49 19.16 -4.08
C LEU A 379 -16.10 19.56 -5.45
N LEU A 380 -17.35 19.21 -5.68
CA LEU A 380 -18.06 19.59 -6.90
C LEU A 380 -18.18 21.13 -7.01
N GLN A 381 -18.62 21.82 -5.93
CA GLN A 381 -18.76 23.28 -5.93
C GLN A 381 -17.43 23.98 -6.21
N HIS A 382 -16.34 23.45 -5.68
CA HIS A 382 -14.98 23.92 -6.00
C HIS A 382 -14.62 23.69 -7.47
N SER A 383 -14.94 22.51 -8.03
CA SER A 383 -14.69 22.18 -9.43
C SER A 383 -15.42 23.10 -10.42
N ILE A 384 -16.60 23.60 -10.03
CA ILE A 384 -17.41 24.57 -10.83
C ILE A 384 -17.17 26.03 -10.42
N ALA A 385 -16.10 26.28 -9.63
CA ALA A 385 -15.68 27.62 -9.18
C ALA A 385 -16.67 28.36 -8.24
N ASN A 386 -17.49 27.65 -7.48
CA ASN A 386 -18.35 28.19 -6.41
C ASN A 386 -17.62 28.14 -5.06
N ASP A 387 -16.47 28.78 -4.98
CA ASP A 387 -15.50 28.62 -3.88
C ASP A 387 -16.05 29.00 -2.51
N SER A 388 -16.91 30.03 -2.41
CA SER A 388 -17.53 30.42 -1.13
C SER A 388 -18.48 29.36 -0.56
N VAL A 389 -19.19 28.63 -1.44
CA VAL A 389 -20.07 27.52 -1.04
C VAL A 389 -19.21 26.32 -0.66
N ALA A 390 -18.18 26.02 -1.44
CA ALA A 390 -17.24 24.94 -1.16
C ALA A 390 -16.55 25.11 0.20
N GLU A 391 -16.04 26.30 0.51
CA GLU A 391 -15.40 26.60 1.79
C GLU A 391 -16.34 26.31 2.98
N ARG A 392 -17.60 26.79 2.90
CA ARG A 392 -18.58 26.57 3.96
C ARG A 392 -18.89 25.08 4.16
N LEU A 393 -19.04 24.33 3.07
CA LEU A 393 -19.32 22.89 3.12
C LEU A 393 -18.13 22.08 3.65
N TYR A 394 -16.89 22.38 3.22
CA TYR A 394 -15.70 21.75 3.77
C TYR A 394 -15.55 21.99 5.28
N LYS A 395 -15.75 23.24 5.75
CA LYS A 395 -15.67 23.55 7.18
C LYS A 395 -16.73 22.78 7.99
N LYS A 396 -17.94 22.66 7.44
CA LYS A 396 -19.03 21.88 8.08
C LYS A 396 -18.67 20.39 8.10
N SER A 397 -18.14 19.84 7.00
CA SER A 397 -17.67 18.46 6.93
C SER A 397 -16.56 18.18 7.96
N LEU A 398 -15.55 19.06 8.07
CA LEU A 398 -14.48 18.96 9.08
C LEU A 398 -15.03 18.92 10.51
N GLN A 399 -16.00 19.79 10.82
CA GLN A 399 -16.61 19.82 12.15
C GLN A 399 -17.33 18.50 12.47
N VAL A 400 -18.09 17.98 11.51
CA VAL A 400 -18.82 16.71 11.67
C VAL A 400 -17.85 15.53 11.80
N THR A 401 -16.87 15.41 10.90
CA THR A 401 -15.86 14.34 10.93
C THR A 401 -15.08 14.34 12.24
N LYS A 402 -14.65 15.52 12.71
CA LYS A 402 -13.96 15.68 13.99
C LYS A 402 -14.79 15.19 15.18
N THR A 403 -16.09 15.45 15.17
CA THR A 403 -17.00 15.04 16.25
C THR A 403 -17.22 13.54 16.29
N ILE A 404 -17.29 12.88 15.12
CA ILE A 404 -17.65 11.46 15.01
C ILE A 404 -16.40 10.57 15.09
N MET A 405 -15.34 10.92 14.36
CA MET A 405 -14.16 10.08 14.14
C MET A 405 -12.90 10.61 14.83
N GLY A 406 -12.94 11.84 15.34
CA GLY A 406 -11.76 12.53 15.86
C GLY A 406 -10.93 13.23 14.78
N ASN A 407 -9.98 14.06 15.25
CA ASN A 407 -9.10 14.84 14.37
C ASN A 407 -7.88 14.07 13.85
N HIS A 408 -7.74 12.80 14.18
CA HIS A 408 -6.65 11.94 13.69
C HIS A 408 -7.12 10.97 12.58
N HIS A 409 -8.39 11.07 12.17
CA HIS A 409 -8.95 10.21 11.16
C HIS A 409 -8.50 10.63 9.74
N ARG A 410 -8.32 9.68 8.87
CA ARG A 410 -7.90 9.88 7.48
C ARG A 410 -8.84 10.81 6.70
N ASP A 411 -10.16 10.65 6.85
CA ASP A 411 -11.15 11.48 6.13
C ASP A 411 -11.10 12.94 6.58
N TYR A 412 -10.73 13.18 7.83
CA TYR A 412 -10.45 14.54 8.33
C TYR A 412 -9.25 15.14 7.61
N ALA A 413 -8.15 14.39 7.47
CA ALA A 413 -6.96 14.85 6.74
C ALA A 413 -7.23 15.08 5.24
N ALA A 414 -8.04 14.22 4.61
CA ALA A 414 -8.44 14.40 3.20
C ALA A 414 -9.25 15.69 3.01
N THR A 415 -10.21 15.96 3.90
CA THR A 415 -11.00 17.20 3.84
C THR A 415 -10.14 18.44 4.13
N LEU A 416 -9.17 18.37 5.05
CA LEU A 416 -8.16 19.43 5.26
C LEU A 416 -7.37 19.70 3.96
N GLY A 417 -6.95 18.65 3.26
CA GLY A 417 -6.25 18.74 1.99
C GLY A 417 -7.07 19.43 0.89
N ASN A 418 -8.35 19.10 0.78
CA ASN A 418 -9.28 19.70 -0.18
C ASN A 418 -9.48 21.19 0.12
N LEU A 419 -9.72 21.56 1.38
CA LEU A 419 -9.87 22.97 1.79
C LEU A 419 -8.57 23.75 1.62
N ALA A 420 -7.42 23.12 1.85
CA ALA A 420 -6.13 23.76 1.62
C ALA A 420 -5.89 24.04 0.12
N SER A 421 -6.33 23.13 -0.77
CA SER A 421 -6.26 23.34 -2.23
C SER A 421 -7.13 24.51 -2.67
N LEU A 422 -8.33 24.64 -2.12
CA LEU A 422 -9.20 25.79 -2.36
C LEU A 422 -8.51 27.09 -1.91
N TYR A 423 -7.97 27.15 -0.70
CA TYR A 423 -7.28 28.34 -0.20
C TYR A 423 -6.00 28.65 -1.00
N GLN A 424 -5.31 27.66 -1.52
CA GLN A 424 -4.16 27.85 -2.40
C GLN A 424 -4.58 28.52 -3.72
N GLN A 425 -5.69 28.12 -4.33
CA GLN A 425 -6.23 28.74 -5.54
C GLN A 425 -6.69 30.18 -5.29
N GLU A 426 -7.31 30.44 -4.15
CA GLU A 426 -7.69 31.79 -3.71
C GLU A 426 -6.49 32.65 -3.25
N LYS A 427 -5.26 32.13 -3.30
CA LYS A 427 -4.05 32.79 -2.78
C LYS A 427 -4.06 33.12 -1.28
N LYS A 428 -4.90 32.42 -0.51
CA LYS A 428 -4.95 32.47 0.96
C LYS A 428 -3.85 31.57 1.56
N PHE A 429 -2.59 31.79 1.17
CA PHE A 429 -1.49 30.82 1.38
C PHE A 429 -1.25 30.48 2.85
N ASN A 430 -1.32 31.43 3.78
CA ASN A 430 -1.12 31.17 5.21
C ASN A 430 -2.19 30.21 5.78
N GLN A 431 -3.45 30.32 5.33
CA GLN A 431 -4.51 29.41 5.73
C GLN A 431 -4.30 28.02 5.12
N ALA A 432 -3.90 27.93 3.85
CA ALA A 432 -3.56 26.68 3.20
C ALA A 432 -2.41 25.96 3.93
N ILE A 433 -1.35 26.69 4.31
CA ILE A 433 -0.21 26.14 5.08
C ILE A 433 -0.68 25.55 6.41
N GLY A 434 -1.52 26.26 7.16
CA GLY A 434 -2.04 25.75 8.44
C GLY A 434 -2.73 24.40 8.31
N LEU A 435 -3.61 24.25 7.32
CA LEU A 435 -4.35 23.01 7.05
C LEU A 435 -3.41 21.89 6.54
N ARG A 436 -2.45 22.24 5.66
CA ARG A 436 -1.47 21.26 5.15
C ARG A 436 -0.59 20.70 6.26
N LYS A 437 -0.13 21.53 7.21
CA LYS A 437 0.67 21.07 8.35
C LYS A 437 -0.09 20.04 9.21
N GLU A 438 -1.36 20.30 9.49
CA GLU A 438 -2.21 19.37 10.25
C GLU A 438 -2.40 18.05 9.47
N ALA A 439 -2.68 18.12 8.18
CA ALA A 439 -2.86 16.94 7.32
C ALA A 439 -1.58 16.08 7.23
N ILE A 440 -0.38 16.68 7.06
CA ILE A 440 0.90 15.96 6.97
C ILE A 440 1.13 15.06 8.20
N GLU A 441 0.89 15.59 9.41
CA GLU A 441 1.12 14.84 10.64
C GLU A 441 0.15 13.67 10.79
N ILE A 442 -1.11 13.85 10.42
CA ILE A 442 -2.13 12.78 10.44
C ILE A 442 -1.75 11.68 9.44
N GLU A 443 -1.43 12.04 8.21
CA GLU A 443 -1.06 11.09 7.15
C GLU A 443 0.22 10.31 7.49
N LYS A 444 1.22 10.98 8.04
CA LYS A 444 2.46 10.35 8.48
C LYS A 444 2.20 9.28 9.55
N ASN A 445 1.41 9.60 10.56
CA ASN A 445 1.07 8.65 11.63
C ASN A 445 0.25 7.47 11.10
N TRP A 446 -0.70 7.74 10.21
CA TRP A 446 -1.49 6.70 9.54
C TRP A 446 -0.60 5.75 8.74
N MET A 447 0.34 6.29 7.95
CA MET A 447 1.25 5.49 7.15
C MET A 447 2.17 4.60 7.99
N ILE A 448 2.72 5.11 9.11
CA ILE A 448 3.57 4.30 10.00
C ILE A 448 2.81 3.06 10.48
N ASN A 449 1.53 3.19 10.80
CA ASN A 449 0.68 2.08 11.20
C ASN A 449 0.42 1.11 10.02
N LEU A 450 0.16 1.64 8.82
CA LEU A 450 -0.06 0.82 7.63
C LEU A 450 1.18 0.00 7.24
N PHE A 451 2.37 0.55 7.37
CA PHE A 451 3.62 -0.15 7.01
C PHE A 451 3.88 -1.40 7.85
N ALA A 452 3.21 -1.53 8.99
CA ALA A 452 3.27 -2.72 9.82
C ALA A 452 2.46 -3.91 9.25
N VAL A 453 1.70 -3.74 8.17
CA VAL A 453 0.79 -4.78 7.62
C VAL A 453 0.85 -4.94 6.11
N LEU A 454 1.24 -3.91 5.39
CA LEU A 454 1.28 -3.94 3.94
C LEU A 454 2.49 -4.74 3.44
N SER A 455 2.30 -5.55 2.39
CA SER A 455 3.38 -6.15 1.62
C SER A 455 4.21 -5.08 0.91
N GLU A 456 5.38 -5.42 0.37
CA GLU A 456 6.25 -4.45 -0.32
C GLU A 456 5.55 -3.79 -1.51
N SER A 457 4.79 -4.56 -2.29
CA SER A 457 4.03 -4.04 -3.44
C SER A 457 2.90 -3.09 -3.01
N GLU A 458 2.20 -3.42 -1.93
CA GLU A 458 1.14 -2.58 -1.38
C GLU A 458 1.70 -1.26 -0.80
N LYS A 459 2.86 -1.31 -0.14
CA LYS A 459 3.57 -0.13 0.35
C LYS A 459 3.98 0.81 -0.78
N LEU A 460 4.45 0.25 -1.90
CA LEU A 460 4.84 1.05 -3.06
C LEU A 460 3.65 1.83 -3.63
N ASN A 461 2.49 1.19 -3.78
CA ASN A 461 1.27 1.85 -4.24
C ASN A 461 0.85 2.98 -3.29
N TYR A 462 0.96 2.76 -1.99
CA TYR A 462 0.62 3.77 -0.99
C TYR A 462 1.59 4.97 -1.01
N ILE A 463 2.89 4.73 -1.21
CA ILE A 463 3.90 5.79 -1.34
C ILE A 463 3.60 6.71 -2.53
N GLN A 464 3.18 6.17 -3.67
CA GLN A 464 2.83 6.96 -4.86
C GLN A 464 1.75 8.00 -4.57
N ARG A 465 0.80 7.67 -3.70
CA ARG A 465 -0.21 8.64 -3.26
C ARG A 465 0.35 9.71 -2.30
N LEU A 466 1.23 9.31 -1.38
CA LEU A 466 1.90 10.29 -0.50
C LEU A 466 2.77 11.27 -1.29
N GLU A 467 3.34 10.83 -2.41
CA GLU A 467 4.04 11.71 -3.36
C GLU A 467 3.11 12.79 -3.90
N PHE A 468 1.86 12.47 -4.22
CA PHE A 468 0.88 13.45 -4.68
C PHE A 468 0.61 14.54 -3.61
N ASN A 469 0.45 14.15 -2.35
CA ASN A 469 0.29 15.10 -1.25
C ASN A 469 1.55 15.97 -1.04
N GLN A 470 2.73 15.37 -1.17
CA GLN A 470 4.01 16.09 -1.15
C GLN A 470 4.08 17.09 -2.31
N TYR A 471 3.66 16.73 -3.52
CA TYR A 471 3.63 17.65 -4.66
C TYR A 471 2.77 18.86 -4.39
N SER A 472 1.62 18.70 -3.74
CA SER A 472 0.77 19.82 -3.33
C SER A 472 1.47 20.75 -2.34
N ASN A 473 2.23 20.20 -1.38
CA ASN A 473 2.99 20.98 -0.41
C ASN A 473 4.16 21.73 -1.06
N LEU A 474 4.89 21.07 -1.96
CA LEU A 474 5.99 21.70 -2.72
C LEU A 474 5.49 22.75 -3.72
N SER A 475 4.33 22.51 -4.34
CA SER A 475 3.65 23.47 -5.21
C SER A 475 3.25 24.73 -4.45
N LEU A 476 2.75 24.59 -3.22
CA LEU A 476 2.43 25.72 -2.35
C LEU A 476 3.69 26.50 -1.95
N LEU A 477 4.77 25.81 -1.59
CA LEU A 477 6.06 26.42 -1.27
C LEU A 477 6.66 27.17 -2.49
N PHE A 478 6.49 26.59 -3.68
CA PHE A 478 6.91 27.22 -4.94
C PHE A 478 6.12 28.49 -5.26
N GLN A 479 4.80 28.51 -4.98
CA GLN A 479 3.93 29.65 -5.24
C GLN A 479 4.05 30.77 -4.18
N PHE A 480 4.47 30.42 -2.96
CA PHE A 480 4.58 31.33 -1.83
C PHE A 480 5.95 31.23 -1.14
N PRO A 481 7.02 31.83 -1.73
CA PRO A 481 8.36 31.79 -1.15
C PRO A 481 8.48 32.47 0.22
N GLU A 482 7.50 33.31 0.61
CA GLU A 482 7.42 34.00 1.92
C GLU A 482 6.81 33.11 3.03
N ALA A 483 6.65 31.83 2.77
CA ALA A 483 6.13 30.87 3.76
C ALA A 483 6.97 30.87 5.04
N SER A 484 6.36 30.51 6.16
CA SER A 484 7.05 30.46 7.45
C SER A 484 8.22 29.47 7.46
N ALA A 485 9.27 29.77 8.21
CA ALA A 485 10.43 28.90 8.38
C ALA A 485 10.03 27.48 8.81
N SER A 486 9.02 27.35 9.69
CA SER A 486 8.52 26.04 10.11
C SER A 486 7.92 25.23 8.95
N TYR A 487 7.30 25.88 7.95
CA TYR A 487 6.75 25.17 6.80
C TYR A 487 7.83 24.66 5.86
N TYR A 488 8.93 25.41 5.66
CA TYR A 488 10.12 24.92 4.94
C TYR A 488 10.70 23.68 5.61
N ILE A 489 10.81 23.70 6.94
CA ILE A 489 11.30 22.57 7.73
C ILE A 489 10.35 21.36 7.59
N ASP A 490 9.03 21.56 7.65
CA ASP A 490 8.04 20.50 7.51
C ASP A 490 8.10 19.86 6.12
N CYS A 491 8.18 20.65 5.04
CA CYS A 491 8.34 20.15 3.67
C CYS A 491 9.66 19.39 3.49
N PHE A 492 10.75 19.88 4.07
CA PHE A 492 12.04 19.22 4.01
C PHE A 492 12.02 17.89 4.81
N ASN A 493 11.45 17.88 6.00
CA ASN A 493 11.30 16.65 6.78
C ASN A 493 10.41 15.62 6.07
N GLN A 494 9.36 16.06 5.38
CA GLN A 494 8.53 15.19 4.54
C GLN A 494 9.35 14.61 3.38
N GLN A 495 10.21 15.42 2.74
CA GLN A 495 11.12 14.93 1.70
C GLN A 495 12.09 13.87 2.23
N LEU A 496 12.76 14.15 3.37
CA LEU A 496 13.67 13.19 4.01
C LEU A 496 12.95 11.88 4.36
N PHE A 497 11.71 11.98 4.87
CA PHE A 497 10.89 10.86 5.27
C PHE A 497 10.53 9.95 4.08
N LEU A 498 10.11 10.54 2.95
CA LEU A 498 9.71 9.77 1.77
C LEU A 498 10.91 9.22 0.99
N GLN A 499 12.08 9.83 1.14
CA GLN A 499 13.25 9.48 0.35
C GLN A 499 13.77 8.09 0.70
N SER A 500 13.65 7.15 -0.25
CA SER A 500 14.04 5.75 -0.10
C SER A 500 13.45 5.05 1.13
N LEU A 501 12.23 5.43 1.49
CA LEU A 501 11.52 4.95 2.66
C LEU A 501 11.35 3.42 2.63
N LEU A 502 10.83 2.90 1.49
CA LEU A 502 10.59 1.48 1.30
C LEU A 502 11.91 0.68 1.26
N LEU A 503 12.92 1.20 0.57
CA LEU A 503 14.23 0.55 0.52
C LEU A 503 14.85 0.44 1.92
N THR A 504 14.81 1.54 2.69
CA THR A 504 15.37 1.60 4.06
C THR A 504 14.60 0.65 5.00
N GLU A 505 13.29 0.65 4.93
CA GLU A 505 12.42 -0.21 5.75
C GLU A 505 12.66 -1.68 5.43
N SER A 506 12.61 -2.06 4.13
CA SER A 506 12.82 -3.45 3.69
C SER A 506 14.21 -3.96 4.06
N LYS A 507 15.26 -3.15 3.86
CA LYS A 507 16.63 -3.51 4.25
C LYS A 507 16.76 -3.72 5.77
N ASN A 508 16.27 -2.79 6.57
CA ASN A 508 16.36 -2.86 8.03
C ASN A 508 15.58 -4.05 8.58
N ARG A 509 14.41 -4.31 8.03
CA ARG A 509 13.59 -5.48 8.39
C ARG A 509 14.29 -6.78 8.06
N LEU A 510 14.80 -6.95 6.85
CA LEU A 510 15.54 -8.16 6.46
C LEU A 510 16.76 -8.40 7.35
N LEU A 511 17.52 -7.36 7.70
CA LEU A 511 18.64 -7.48 8.62
C LEU A 511 18.17 -7.96 10.01
N ALA A 512 17.10 -7.33 10.54
CA ALA A 512 16.55 -7.70 11.85
C ALA A 512 16.05 -9.15 11.89
N ILE A 513 15.40 -9.61 10.81
CA ILE A 513 14.91 -11.00 10.69
C ILE A 513 16.08 -11.98 10.65
N ARG A 514 17.13 -11.69 9.87
CA ARG A 514 18.30 -12.55 9.73
C ARG A 514 19.11 -12.69 11.02
N GLU A 515 19.16 -11.64 11.85
CA GLU A 515 19.84 -11.63 13.15
C GLU A 515 19.02 -12.28 14.27
N ASN A 516 17.71 -12.43 14.09
CA ASN A 516 16.81 -12.95 15.11
C ASN A 516 16.82 -14.48 15.15
N LYS A 517 16.84 -15.06 16.37
CA LYS A 517 16.87 -16.51 16.62
C LYS A 517 15.49 -17.12 16.91
N ASP A 518 14.42 -16.34 16.83
CA ASP A 518 13.06 -16.85 17.04
C ASP A 518 12.71 -17.90 15.98
N SER A 519 12.36 -19.11 16.43
CA SER A 519 12.13 -20.27 15.54
C SER A 519 10.92 -20.09 14.62
N LEU A 520 9.85 -19.42 15.10
CA LEU A 520 8.65 -19.17 14.31
C LEU A 520 8.96 -18.14 13.21
N LEU A 521 9.63 -17.06 13.58
CA LEU A 521 10.06 -16.02 12.63
C LEU A 521 10.96 -16.62 11.53
N GLN A 522 11.92 -17.46 11.90
CA GLN A 522 12.81 -18.11 10.94
C GLN A 522 12.08 -19.13 10.04
N ALA A 523 11.10 -19.85 10.58
CA ALA A 523 10.28 -20.77 9.78
C ALA A 523 9.43 -20.03 8.74
N VAL A 524 8.80 -18.89 9.11
CA VAL A 524 8.03 -18.06 8.19
C VAL A 524 8.96 -17.40 7.17
N PHE A 525 10.13 -16.90 7.60
CA PHE A 525 11.14 -16.33 6.70
C PHE A 525 11.59 -17.35 5.64
N THR A 526 11.83 -18.60 6.03
CA THR A 526 12.21 -19.67 5.10
C THR A 526 11.11 -19.93 4.07
N LYS A 527 9.83 -19.99 4.50
CA LYS A 527 8.69 -20.19 3.58
C LYS A 527 8.57 -19.03 2.58
N TRP A 528 8.63 -17.79 3.08
CA TRP A 528 8.57 -16.60 2.25
C TRP A 528 9.72 -16.56 1.24
N ASN A 529 10.95 -16.79 1.67
CA ASN A 529 12.12 -16.78 0.80
C ASN A 529 12.06 -17.87 -0.28
N ASN A 530 11.63 -19.10 0.07
CA ASN A 530 11.42 -20.17 -0.90
C ASN A 530 10.30 -19.82 -1.91
N GLY A 531 9.23 -19.17 -1.45
CA GLY A 531 8.18 -18.66 -2.32
C GLY A 531 8.72 -17.62 -3.31
N LYS A 532 9.52 -16.66 -2.85
CA LYS A 532 10.16 -15.65 -3.71
C LYS A 532 11.07 -16.28 -4.76
N ILE A 533 11.88 -17.27 -4.39
CA ILE A 533 12.75 -18.02 -5.32
C ILE A 533 11.91 -18.79 -6.36
N LEU A 534 10.83 -19.43 -5.93
CA LEU A 534 9.93 -20.14 -6.83
C LEU A 534 9.27 -19.18 -7.84
N LEU A 535 8.78 -18.04 -7.37
CA LEU A 535 8.18 -17.00 -8.22
C LEU A 535 9.20 -16.44 -9.21
N ALA A 536 10.45 -16.17 -8.79
CA ALA A 536 11.51 -15.72 -9.69
C ALA A 536 11.69 -16.67 -10.87
N LYS A 537 11.75 -17.99 -10.60
CA LYS A 537 11.86 -19.02 -11.65
C LYS A 537 10.66 -19.05 -12.59
N GLN A 538 9.46 -18.81 -12.08
CA GLN A 538 8.25 -18.77 -12.93
C GLN A 538 8.19 -17.51 -13.79
N TYR A 539 8.57 -16.37 -13.24
CA TYR A 539 8.58 -15.11 -13.99
C TYR A 539 9.66 -15.09 -15.10
N ALA A 540 10.73 -15.85 -14.95
CA ALA A 540 11.71 -16.06 -15.99
C ALA A 540 11.18 -16.88 -17.18
N LEU A 541 10.00 -17.52 -17.06
CA LEU A 541 9.38 -18.29 -18.14
C LEU A 541 8.43 -17.42 -18.98
N PRO A 542 8.27 -17.70 -20.29
CA PRO A 542 7.16 -17.20 -21.08
C PRO A 542 5.82 -17.47 -20.40
N GLU A 543 4.86 -16.56 -20.53
CA GLU A 543 3.57 -16.63 -19.83
C GLU A 543 2.84 -17.96 -20.09
N GLU A 544 2.90 -18.44 -21.33
CA GLU A 544 2.33 -19.72 -21.76
C GLU A 544 2.99 -20.95 -21.12
N ASN A 545 4.20 -20.81 -20.59
CA ASN A 545 4.97 -21.89 -19.94
C ASN A 545 4.94 -21.79 -18.42
N ARG A 546 4.31 -20.76 -17.85
CA ARG A 546 4.18 -20.59 -16.40
C ARG A 546 3.22 -21.62 -15.81
N ASN A 547 3.49 -22.04 -14.58
CA ASN A 547 2.66 -23.04 -13.90
C ASN A 547 1.26 -22.46 -13.63
N GLN A 548 0.23 -23.26 -13.85
CA GLN A 548 -1.17 -22.89 -13.57
C GLN A 548 -1.44 -22.52 -12.10
N ASN A 549 -0.57 -22.92 -11.16
CA ASN A 549 -0.64 -22.56 -9.75
C ASN A 549 0.07 -21.24 -9.42
N LEU A 550 0.55 -20.49 -10.41
CA LEU A 550 1.31 -19.26 -10.18
C LEU A 550 0.57 -18.30 -9.23
N SER A 551 -0.68 -17.97 -9.52
CA SER A 551 -1.48 -17.06 -8.68
C SER A 551 -1.67 -17.57 -7.24
N LYS A 552 -1.73 -18.87 -7.04
CA LYS A 552 -1.77 -19.48 -5.70
C LYS A 552 -0.44 -19.27 -4.96
N TRP A 553 0.69 -19.48 -5.63
CA TRP A 553 2.01 -19.28 -5.03
C TRP A 553 2.29 -17.81 -4.73
N GLU A 554 1.81 -16.90 -5.58
CA GLU A 554 1.84 -15.45 -5.33
C GLU A 554 1.10 -15.11 -4.03
N ALA A 555 -0.15 -15.58 -3.90
CA ALA A 555 -0.97 -15.35 -2.71
C ALA A 555 -0.35 -15.97 -1.44
N GLU A 556 0.20 -17.19 -1.51
CA GLU A 556 0.88 -17.84 -0.39
C GLU A 556 2.16 -17.09 0.02
N THR A 557 2.93 -16.61 -0.95
CA THR A 557 4.16 -15.86 -0.70
C THR A 557 3.84 -14.50 -0.07
N GLU A 558 2.82 -13.81 -0.55
CA GLU A 558 2.34 -12.56 0.04
C GLU A 558 1.80 -12.74 1.46
N ALA A 559 1.04 -13.81 1.71
CA ALA A 559 0.56 -14.13 3.06
C ALA A 559 1.72 -14.39 4.03
N ASN A 560 2.76 -15.13 3.59
CA ASN A 560 3.98 -15.33 4.39
C ASN A 560 4.74 -14.00 4.60
N GLU A 561 4.76 -13.09 3.62
CA GLU A 561 5.35 -11.77 3.77
C GLU A 561 4.65 -10.94 4.85
N LYS A 562 3.33 -10.88 4.81
CA LYS A 562 2.53 -10.17 5.82
C LYS A 562 2.72 -10.75 7.22
N GLU A 563 2.73 -12.08 7.33
CA GLU A 563 3.01 -12.73 8.62
C GLU A 563 4.43 -12.44 9.12
N LEU A 564 5.41 -12.42 8.22
CA LEU A 564 6.78 -12.04 8.52
C LEU A 564 6.89 -10.59 9.03
N ILE A 565 6.17 -9.66 8.38
CA ILE A 565 6.08 -8.26 8.79
C ILE A 565 5.49 -8.17 10.19
N ARG A 566 4.37 -8.86 10.43
CA ARG A 566 3.66 -8.88 11.72
C ARG A 566 4.54 -9.43 12.85
N LEU A 567 5.28 -10.49 12.62
CA LEU A 567 6.18 -11.07 13.60
C LEU A 567 7.38 -10.17 13.86
N SER A 568 7.97 -9.61 12.80
CA SER A 568 9.17 -8.74 12.92
C SER A 568 8.87 -7.40 13.60
N SER A 569 7.67 -6.87 13.48
CA SER A 569 7.26 -5.61 14.12
C SER A 569 7.28 -5.68 15.66
N ARG A 570 7.17 -6.88 16.23
CA ARG A 570 7.25 -7.12 17.69
C ARG A 570 8.66 -6.96 18.26
N PHE A 571 9.70 -7.06 17.44
CA PHE A 571 11.08 -7.14 17.88
C PHE A 571 11.87 -5.85 17.67
N ARG A 572 11.31 -4.84 16.99
CA ARG A 572 12.01 -3.59 16.71
C ARG A 572 11.08 -2.38 16.75
N ASP A 573 11.57 -1.35 17.39
CA ASP A 573 10.93 -0.03 17.31
C ASP A 573 11.21 0.59 15.93
N LEU A 574 10.44 0.16 14.91
CA LEU A 574 10.52 0.67 13.55
C LEU A 574 10.21 2.17 13.48
N LYS A 575 9.52 2.72 14.49
CA LYS A 575 9.17 4.15 14.56
C LYS A 575 10.41 5.05 14.53
N ASN A 576 11.53 4.60 15.10
CA ASN A 576 12.77 5.39 15.11
C ASN A 576 13.44 5.45 13.73
N ALA A 577 13.29 4.43 12.88
CA ALA A 577 13.81 4.43 11.51
C ALA A 577 13.06 5.40 10.58
N PHE A 578 11.81 5.75 10.91
CA PHE A 578 10.95 6.65 10.15
C PHE A 578 10.99 8.11 10.63
N ASN A 579 11.75 8.44 11.67
CA ASN A 579 11.73 9.78 12.29
C ASN A 579 12.99 10.61 12.01
N ILE A 580 13.65 10.38 10.85
CA ILE A 580 14.80 11.23 10.48
C ILE A 580 14.30 12.64 10.15
N LYS A 581 14.89 13.61 10.83
CA LYS A 581 14.58 15.05 10.69
C LYS A 581 15.78 15.84 10.21
N MET A 582 15.57 17.09 9.85
CA MET A 582 16.59 18.06 9.48
C MET A 582 17.78 18.06 10.45
N GLN A 583 17.50 18.04 11.76
CA GLN A 583 18.51 18.06 12.81
C GLN A 583 19.45 16.84 12.78
N ASP A 584 18.93 15.67 12.42
CA ASP A 584 19.74 14.45 12.34
C ASP A 584 20.74 14.53 11.16
N VAL A 585 20.32 15.11 10.05
CA VAL A 585 21.20 15.40 8.90
C VAL A 585 22.25 16.43 9.30
N GLN A 586 21.87 17.54 9.93
CA GLN A 586 22.78 18.59 10.37
C GLN A 586 23.85 18.11 11.34
N GLN A 587 23.51 17.23 12.29
CA GLN A 587 24.47 16.67 13.22
C GLN A 587 25.61 15.92 12.52
N ARG A 588 25.36 15.37 11.33
CA ARG A 588 26.33 14.62 10.54
C ARG A 588 27.19 15.48 9.61
N LEU A 589 26.69 16.62 9.21
CA LEU A 589 27.43 17.54 8.34
C LEU A 589 28.57 18.23 9.12
N ASN A 590 29.70 18.44 8.42
CA ASN A 590 30.75 19.33 8.84
C ASN A 590 30.49 20.76 8.30
N ILE A 591 31.24 21.76 8.74
CA ILE A 591 31.02 23.17 8.39
C ILE A 591 31.20 23.47 6.88
N ASN A 592 32.04 22.68 6.21
CA ASN A 592 32.32 22.78 4.78
C ASN A 592 31.58 21.75 3.92
N GLU A 593 30.52 21.16 4.47
CA GLU A 593 29.69 20.15 3.81
C GLU A 593 28.26 20.63 3.66
N ALA A 594 27.59 20.20 2.59
CA ALA A 594 26.18 20.48 2.35
C ALA A 594 25.41 19.23 1.92
N TRP A 595 24.13 19.20 2.27
CA TRP A 595 23.14 18.26 1.74
C TRP A 595 22.33 18.95 0.67
N VAL A 596 22.21 18.32 -0.51
CA VAL A 596 21.38 18.78 -1.63
C VAL A 596 20.37 17.68 -2.00
N SER A 597 19.10 17.93 -1.78
CA SER A 597 18.02 16.99 -2.18
C SER A 597 17.25 17.61 -3.33
N PHE A 598 17.39 17.03 -4.52
CA PHE A 598 16.53 17.39 -5.65
C PHE A 598 15.13 16.84 -5.43
N VAL A 599 14.13 17.63 -5.84
CA VAL A 599 12.71 17.26 -5.81
C VAL A 599 12.09 17.49 -7.17
N ARG A 600 11.09 16.66 -7.50
CA ARG A 600 10.32 16.74 -8.73
C ARG A 600 8.85 16.69 -8.36
N PHE A 601 8.07 17.68 -8.76
CA PHE A 601 6.67 17.77 -8.37
C PHE A 601 5.83 18.43 -9.47
N HIS A 602 4.51 18.15 -9.42
CA HIS A 602 3.53 18.81 -10.26
C HIS A 602 3.12 20.15 -9.64
N THR A 603 3.07 21.21 -10.46
CA THR A 603 2.52 22.47 -10.01
C THR A 603 1.01 22.48 -10.19
N VAL A 604 0.27 22.85 -9.15
CA VAL A 604 -1.17 23.09 -9.23
C VAL A 604 -1.37 24.46 -9.88
N LYS A 605 -1.73 24.50 -11.16
CA LYS A 605 -2.16 25.71 -11.86
C LYS A 605 -3.63 25.61 -12.24
N ASN A 606 -4.36 26.70 -12.14
CA ASN A 606 -5.76 26.82 -12.57
C ASN A 606 -5.92 26.35 -14.02
N LYS A 607 -6.57 25.20 -14.23
CA LYS A 607 -7.08 24.67 -15.51
C LYS A 607 -6.13 24.57 -16.72
N GLU A 608 -4.84 24.92 -16.60
CA GLU A 608 -3.83 24.69 -17.63
C GLU A 608 -2.96 23.48 -17.27
N ALA A 609 -2.52 22.75 -18.29
CA ALA A 609 -1.76 21.50 -18.16
C ALA A 609 -0.69 21.58 -17.06
N ASP A 610 -0.76 20.64 -16.11
CA ASP A 610 0.22 20.47 -15.03
C ASP A 610 1.64 20.52 -15.57
N SER A 611 2.43 21.49 -15.11
CA SER A 611 3.86 21.50 -15.40
C SER A 611 4.62 20.77 -14.30
N ILE A 612 5.55 19.91 -14.70
CA ILE A 612 6.45 19.22 -13.77
C ILE A 612 7.65 20.13 -13.56
N VAL A 613 7.91 20.49 -12.31
CA VAL A 613 9.00 21.37 -11.89
C VAL A 613 10.05 20.58 -11.11
N TYR A 614 11.32 20.90 -11.35
CA TYR A 614 12.44 20.49 -10.51
C TYR A 614 12.86 21.64 -9.60
N ALA A 615 13.16 21.31 -8.35
CA ALA A 615 13.73 22.20 -7.35
C ALA A 615 14.77 21.46 -6.51
N ALA A 616 15.50 22.19 -5.67
CA ALA A 616 16.44 21.61 -4.73
C ALA A 616 16.26 22.19 -3.32
N PHE A 617 16.29 21.31 -2.31
CA PHE A 617 16.56 21.71 -0.94
C PHE A 617 18.07 21.68 -0.68
N ILE A 618 18.58 22.71 -0.02
CA ILE A 618 19.97 22.79 0.44
C ILE A 618 19.95 22.94 1.96
N LEU A 619 20.80 22.15 2.65
CA LEU A 619 21.01 22.24 4.08
C LEU A 619 22.49 22.19 4.42
N LYS A 620 22.96 23.16 5.20
CA LYS A 620 24.32 23.22 5.77
C LYS A 620 24.27 23.04 7.27
N LYS A 621 25.43 22.83 7.88
CA LYS A 621 25.61 22.59 9.32
C LYS A 621 24.92 23.62 10.22
N GLU A 622 24.98 24.88 9.85
CA GLU A 622 24.52 26.00 10.70
C GLU A 622 23.19 26.61 10.22
N ASP A 623 22.57 26.06 9.18
CA ASP A 623 21.34 26.61 8.67
C ASP A 623 20.18 26.40 9.65
N SER A 624 19.48 27.47 10.03
CA SER A 624 18.27 27.37 10.85
C SER A 624 17.06 26.86 10.08
N VAL A 625 17.08 27.02 8.75
CA VAL A 625 16.00 26.64 7.82
C VAL A 625 16.63 26.10 6.54
N PRO A 626 16.13 24.99 5.96
CA PRO A 626 16.62 24.52 4.68
C PRO A 626 16.24 25.50 3.56
N LEU A 627 17.14 25.77 2.64
CA LEU A 627 16.88 26.63 1.49
C LEU A 627 16.20 25.83 0.39
N PHE A 628 15.09 26.33 -0.17
CA PHE A 628 14.39 25.74 -1.30
C PHE A 628 14.62 26.59 -2.55
N ILE A 629 15.21 26.00 -3.59
CA ILE A 629 15.56 26.71 -4.83
C ILE A 629 14.81 26.07 -6.00
N PRO A 630 13.84 26.77 -6.61
CA PRO A 630 13.24 26.34 -7.87
C PRO A 630 14.29 26.37 -8.99
N LEU A 631 14.23 25.37 -9.90
CA LEU A 631 15.25 25.21 -10.96
C LEU A 631 14.63 25.39 -12.36
N PHE A 632 13.84 24.42 -12.83
CA PHE A 632 13.31 24.43 -14.19
C PHE A 632 12.09 23.50 -14.33
N GLU A 633 11.36 23.68 -15.42
CA GLU A 633 10.30 22.75 -15.84
C GLU A 633 10.88 21.55 -16.60
N GLU A 634 10.38 20.34 -16.36
CA GLU A 634 10.86 19.10 -17.01
C GLU A 634 10.86 19.19 -18.54
N ARG A 635 9.89 19.91 -19.13
CA ARG A 635 9.83 20.15 -20.57
C ARG A 635 11.07 20.90 -21.10
N SER A 636 11.61 21.80 -20.31
CA SER A 636 12.85 22.53 -20.67
C SER A 636 14.06 21.60 -20.67
N LEU A 637 14.15 20.69 -19.69
CA LEU A 637 15.18 19.67 -19.66
C LEU A 637 15.09 18.75 -20.89
N ILE A 638 13.87 18.26 -21.20
CA ILE A 638 13.65 17.38 -22.37
C ILE A 638 14.00 18.07 -23.69
N ARG A 639 13.69 19.38 -23.84
CA ARG A 639 14.02 20.16 -25.06
C ARG A 639 15.51 20.38 -25.22
N GLN A 640 16.21 20.70 -24.15
CA GLN A 640 17.66 20.94 -24.15
C GLN A 640 18.43 19.64 -24.34
N VAL A 641 17.90 18.51 -23.85
CA VAL A 641 18.59 17.23 -23.79
C VAL A 641 17.69 16.13 -24.37
N ASN A 642 17.42 16.21 -25.68
CA ASN A 642 16.69 15.17 -26.44
C ASN A 642 17.30 13.77 -26.34
N TYR A 643 18.38 13.63 -25.57
CA TYR A 643 19.24 12.45 -25.48
C TYR A 643 19.27 11.80 -24.10
N LEU A 644 18.54 12.35 -23.07
CA LEU A 644 18.45 11.72 -21.77
C LEU A 644 17.91 10.28 -21.89
N GLY A 645 18.66 9.33 -21.35
CA GLY A 645 18.35 7.90 -21.47
C GLY A 645 18.86 7.22 -22.74
N LYS A 646 19.52 7.93 -23.66
CA LYS A 646 20.26 7.34 -24.77
C LYS A 646 21.74 7.16 -24.37
N THR A 647 22.26 5.98 -24.61
CA THR A 647 23.57 5.52 -24.08
C THR A 647 24.64 5.34 -25.14
N SER A 648 24.34 5.64 -26.42
CA SER A 648 25.32 5.50 -27.49
C SER A 648 26.47 6.52 -27.32
N LYS A 649 27.70 6.11 -27.68
CA LYS A 649 28.90 6.93 -27.62
C LYS A 649 28.72 8.32 -28.25
N VAL A 650 28.04 8.39 -29.41
CA VAL A 650 27.77 9.64 -30.13
C VAL A 650 26.94 10.60 -29.27
N VAL A 651 25.87 10.06 -28.66
CA VAL A 651 24.95 10.86 -27.82
C VAL A 651 25.62 11.30 -26.53
N VAL A 652 26.36 10.40 -25.87
CA VAL A 652 27.10 10.74 -24.65
C VAL A 652 28.18 11.79 -24.92
N ASN A 653 28.91 11.70 -26.04
CA ASN A 653 29.89 12.72 -26.42
C ASN A 653 29.25 14.07 -26.83
N MET A 654 28.00 14.08 -27.29
CA MET A 654 27.26 15.33 -27.49
C MET A 654 26.90 15.98 -26.15
N MET A 655 26.51 15.17 -25.15
CA MET A 655 26.19 15.65 -23.80
C MET A 655 27.42 16.09 -23.02
N TYR A 656 28.50 15.32 -23.11
CA TYR A 656 29.76 15.52 -22.39
C TYR A 656 30.93 15.57 -23.38
N PRO A 657 31.08 16.64 -24.19
CA PRO A 657 32.07 16.72 -25.21
C PRO A 657 33.50 16.70 -24.65
N ASP A 658 34.42 16.22 -25.46
CA ASP A 658 35.82 16.20 -25.10
C ASP A 658 36.42 17.60 -24.98
N LYS A 659 37.44 17.73 -24.18
CA LYS A 659 38.24 18.94 -24.05
C LYS A 659 39.02 19.13 -25.33
N THR A 660 38.52 19.95 -26.26
CA THR A 660 39.23 20.35 -27.46
C THR A 660 40.08 21.56 -27.16
N SER A 661 41.36 21.56 -27.49
CA SER A 661 42.27 22.72 -27.33
C SER A 661 42.33 23.31 -25.90
N ASN A 662 42.36 22.48 -24.88
CA ASN A 662 42.42 22.86 -23.46
C ASN A 662 41.17 23.60 -22.89
N SER A 663 40.03 23.58 -23.56
CA SER A 663 38.80 24.23 -23.06
C SER A 663 37.53 23.41 -23.34
N TYR A 664 36.51 23.58 -22.50
CA TYR A 664 35.15 23.02 -22.71
C TYR A 664 34.30 24.09 -23.44
N SER A 665 33.47 23.66 -24.36
CA SER A 665 32.55 24.58 -25.06
C SER A 665 31.44 25.03 -24.11
N THR A 666 31.23 26.33 -23.97
CA THR A 666 30.12 26.89 -23.19
C THR A 666 28.74 26.76 -23.86
N THR A 667 28.71 26.33 -25.12
CA THR A 667 27.47 26.03 -25.84
C THR A 667 27.16 24.54 -25.83
N ALA A 668 28.01 23.73 -25.22
CA ALA A 668 27.77 22.29 -25.11
C ALA A 668 26.62 21.96 -24.15
N PRO A 669 25.88 20.87 -24.40
CA PRO A 669 24.76 20.48 -23.55
C PRO A 669 25.11 20.32 -22.07
N ASN A 670 26.30 19.84 -21.70
CA ASN A 670 26.74 19.70 -20.31
C ASN A 670 26.89 21.04 -19.59
N HIS A 671 27.32 22.13 -20.28
CA HIS A 671 27.30 23.45 -19.67
C HIS A 671 25.90 24.00 -19.53
N LEU A 672 25.02 23.76 -20.50
CA LEU A 672 23.59 24.11 -20.36
C LEU A 672 22.93 23.36 -19.22
N LEU A 673 23.25 22.07 -19.03
CA LEU A 673 22.83 21.29 -17.88
C LEU A 673 23.35 21.90 -16.57
N TYR A 674 24.60 22.29 -16.50
CA TYR A 674 25.16 23.00 -15.34
C TYR A 674 24.37 24.28 -15.04
N GLN A 675 24.11 25.11 -16.05
CA GLN A 675 23.34 26.36 -15.89
C GLN A 675 21.92 26.09 -15.36
N MET A 676 21.28 24.99 -15.77
CA MET A 676 19.94 24.64 -15.33
C MET A 676 19.92 23.99 -13.95
N LEU A 677 20.84 23.06 -13.70
CA LEU A 677 20.80 22.16 -12.54
C LEU A 677 21.56 22.67 -11.33
N TRP A 678 22.71 23.32 -11.55
CA TRP A 678 23.67 23.58 -10.49
C TRP A 678 24.02 25.07 -10.30
N ALA A 679 24.13 25.83 -11.35
CA ALA A 679 24.47 27.27 -11.24
C ALA A 679 23.52 28.03 -10.30
N PRO A 680 22.19 27.76 -10.26
CA PRO A 680 21.30 28.40 -9.29
C PRO A 680 21.62 28.08 -7.83
N LEU A 681 22.31 26.97 -7.57
CA LEU A 681 22.67 26.49 -6.22
C LEU A 681 23.98 27.10 -5.71
N GLU A 682 24.86 27.57 -6.63
CA GLU A 682 26.21 28.08 -6.32
C GLU A 682 26.25 29.17 -5.23
N PRO A 683 25.35 30.16 -5.22
CA PRO A 683 25.36 31.18 -4.16
C PRO A 683 25.17 30.59 -2.75
N ALA A 684 24.37 29.54 -2.63
CA ALA A 684 24.07 28.87 -1.38
C ALA A 684 25.20 27.91 -0.95
N LEU A 685 26.01 27.42 -1.89
CA LEU A 685 27.12 26.48 -1.68
C LEU A 685 28.48 27.17 -1.49
N LYS A 686 28.51 28.48 -1.31
CA LYS A 686 29.77 29.24 -1.07
C LYS A 686 30.46 28.72 0.21
N GLY A 687 31.74 28.34 0.09
CA GLY A 687 32.55 27.79 1.19
C GLY A 687 32.37 26.28 1.42
N ILE A 688 31.57 25.63 0.61
CA ILE A 688 31.38 24.17 0.66
C ILE A 688 32.42 23.47 -0.22
N ASN A 689 32.97 22.37 0.27
CA ASN A 689 33.93 21.54 -0.44
C ASN A 689 33.32 20.17 -0.79
N THR A 690 32.46 19.62 0.08
CA THR A 690 31.82 18.31 -0.12
C THR A 690 30.32 18.48 -0.21
N VAL A 691 29.69 17.89 -1.23
CA VAL A 691 28.25 17.90 -1.41
C VAL A 691 27.71 16.47 -1.45
N TYR A 692 26.87 16.15 -0.45
CA TYR A 692 26.02 14.97 -0.45
C TYR A 692 24.75 15.30 -1.22
N TYR A 693 24.46 14.55 -2.30
CA TYR A 693 23.30 14.87 -3.12
C TYR A 693 22.45 13.65 -3.43
N SER A 694 21.15 13.89 -3.55
CA SER A 694 20.18 12.90 -3.98
C SER A 694 19.42 13.41 -5.20
N PRO A 695 19.57 12.78 -6.37
CA PRO A 695 18.82 13.11 -7.58
C PRO A 695 17.33 12.80 -7.43
N ALA A 696 16.49 13.38 -8.31
CA ALA A 696 15.08 13.04 -8.46
C ALA A 696 14.75 12.82 -9.95
N GLY A 697 13.84 11.91 -10.23
CA GLY A 697 13.35 11.66 -11.58
C GLY A 697 14.47 11.42 -12.57
N LYS A 698 14.42 12.09 -13.74
CA LYS A 698 15.41 11.92 -14.82
C LYS A 698 16.83 12.34 -14.47
N LEU A 699 17.04 13.02 -13.33
CA LEU A 699 18.37 13.43 -12.90
C LEU A 699 19.26 12.26 -12.49
N TYR A 700 18.71 11.08 -12.20
CA TYR A 700 19.49 9.86 -11.97
C TYR A 700 20.31 9.42 -13.19
N ASN A 701 19.98 9.89 -14.40
CA ASN A 701 20.68 9.57 -15.63
C ASN A 701 21.78 10.61 -15.97
N ILE A 702 22.09 11.56 -15.09
CA ILE A 702 23.06 12.61 -15.30
C ILE A 702 24.33 12.37 -14.50
N ALA A 703 25.48 12.41 -15.18
CA ALA A 703 26.79 12.39 -14.54
C ALA A 703 27.14 13.80 -14.04
N PHE A 704 26.69 14.17 -12.83
CA PHE A 704 26.87 15.51 -12.27
C PHE A 704 28.33 15.96 -12.23
N GLU A 705 29.26 15.05 -11.92
CA GLU A 705 30.68 15.32 -11.82
C GLU A 705 31.31 15.86 -13.13
N ALA A 706 30.69 15.52 -14.27
CA ALA A 706 31.15 15.91 -15.60
C ALA A 706 30.49 17.18 -16.15
N LEU A 707 29.62 17.85 -15.38
CA LEU A 707 29.00 19.11 -15.80
C LEU A 707 30.07 20.22 -15.91
N ALA A 708 30.11 20.94 -17.04
CA ALA A 708 31.06 21.99 -17.29
C ALA A 708 30.60 23.28 -16.61
N VAL A 709 31.35 23.73 -15.61
CA VAL A 709 31.11 24.99 -14.90
C VAL A 709 31.41 26.15 -15.83
N ASP A 710 32.57 26.09 -16.49
CA ASP A 710 33.00 27.04 -17.51
C ASP A 710 33.88 26.32 -18.56
N SER A 711 34.61 27.08 -19.38
CA SER A 711 35.48 26.51 -20.42
C SER A 711 36.68 25.71 -19.86
N THR A 712 36.96 25.80 -18.56
CA THR A 712 38.16 25.18 -17.95
C THR A 712 37.88 24.19 -16.85
N LEU A 713 36.75 24.35 -16.16
CA LEU A 713 36.40 23.62 -14.94
C LEU A 713 35.16 22.74 -15.12
N LEU A 714 35.21 21.55 -14.53
CA LEU A 714 34.06 20.68 -14.30
C LEU A 714 33.57 20.82 -12.85
N LEU A 715 32.34 20.38 -12.58
CA LEU A 715 31.75 20.44 -11.24
C LEU A 715 32.60 19.66 -10.21
N SER A 716 33.20 18.54 -10.63
CA SER A 716 34.14 17.76 -9.81
C SER A 716 35.47 18.43 -9.51
N ASP A 717 35.76 19.61 -10.12
CA ASP A 717 36.92 20.46 -9.75
C ASP A 717 36.60 21.38 -8.56
N LYS A 718 35.29 21.69 -8.37
CA LYS A 718 34.83 22.56 -7.31
C LYS A 718 34.41 21.80 -6.05
N TYR A 719 33.78 20.65 -6.23
CA TYR A 719 33.18 19.88 -5.12
C TYR A 719 33.56 18.41 -5.17
N GLU A 720 33.78 17.82 -3.99
CA GLU A 720 33.70 16.38 -3.81
C GLU A 720 32.23 15.96 -3.75
N MET A 721 31.78 15.27 -4.79
CA MET A 721 30.39 14.91 -5.01
C MET A 721 30.12 13.50 -4.50
N GLN A 722 29.10 13.32 -3.62
CA GLN A 722 28.72 12.02 -3.08
C GLN A 722 27.22 11.78 -3.31
N GLN A 723 26.91 10.84 -4.21
CA GLN A 723 25.51 10.49 -4.50
C GLN A 723 24.98 9.50 -3.46
N LEU A 724 23.81 9.84 -2.88
CA LEU A 724 23.15 9.03 -1.87
C LEU A 724 21.80 8.55 -2.42
N THR A 725 21.46 7.29 -2.13
CA THR A 725 20.14 6.73 -2.43
C THR A 725 19.09 7.15 -1.41
N GLY A 726 19.50 7.43 -0.19
CA GLY A 726 18.58 7.84 0.87
C GLY A 726 19.29 8.37 2.12
N VAL A 727 18.55 9.13 2.91
CA VAL A 727 19.05 9.81 4.11
C VAL A 727 19.41 8.83 5.24
N GLY A 728 18.73 7.67 5.29
CA GLY A 728 18.91 6.70 6.39
C GLY A 728 20.34 6.19 6.54
N TYR A 729 21.03 6.00 5.41
CA TYR A 729 22.43 5.56 5.44
C TYR A 729 23.39 6.65 5.93
N PHE A 730 23.14 7.89 5.54
CA PHE A 730 23.92 9.04 5.96
C PHE A 730 23.83 9.29 7.47
N VAL A 731 22.62 9.16 8.04
CA VAL A 731 22.36 9.41 9.47
C VAL A 731 22.82 8.24 10.34
N ASN A 732 22.60 6.98 9.93
CA ASN A 732 22.83 5.78 10.75
C ASN A 732 24.21 5.14 10.53
N LYS A 733 25.30 5.80 10.91
CA LYS A 733 26.67 5.23 10.82
C LYS A 733 26.89 3.94 11.64
N THR A 734 26.06 3.65 12.62
CA THR A 734 26.14 2.44 13.46
C THR A 734 25.86 1.13 12.72
N LEU A 735 25.27 1.19 11.53
CA LEU A 735 25.04 0.01 10.66
C LEU A 735 26.27 -0.34 9.79
N GLN A 736 27.38 0.35 9.97
CA GLN A 736 28.62 0.06 9.27
C GLN A 736 29.35 -1.09 9.98
N ASN A 737 29.29 -2.25 9.38
CA ASN A 737 30.11 -3.41 9.73
C ASN A 737 31.59 -3.02 9.68
N ASN A 738 32.44 -3.39 10.66
CA ASN A 738 33.85 -2.98 10.76
C ASN A 738 34.81 -3.70 9.79
N GLN A 739 34.31 -4.49 8.85
CA GLN A 739 35.17 -5.18 7.87
C GLN A 739 35.79 -4.19 6.89
N ASN A 740 37.06 -4.40 6.54
CA ASN A 740 37.74 -3.62 5.53
C ASN A 740 37.30 -4.12 4.11
N PRO A 741 36.91 -3.25 3.15
CA PRO A 741 36.51 -3.67 1.82
C PRO A 741 37.61 -4.41 1.02
N THR A 742 38.85 -4.36 1.51
CA THR A 742 40.00 -5.02 0.86
C THR A 742 40.38 -6.39 1.43
N ASP A 743 39.66 -6.92 2.44
CA ASP A 743 40.08 -8.17 3.10
C ASP A 743 39.92 -9.42 2.19
N LYS A 744 38.79 -9.51 1.49
CA LYS A 744 38.48 -10.59 0.54
C LYS A 744 37.71 -10.05 -0.65
N ILE A 745 38.17 -10.34 -1.87
CA ILE A 745 37.44 -10.00 -3.08
C ILE A 745 37.08 -11.25 -3.90
N VAL A 746 35.85 -11.23 -4.46
CA VAL A 746 35.41 -12.21 -5.47
C VAL A 746 35.23 -11.49 -6.80
N LEU A 747 35.79 -12.05 -7.86
CA LEU A 747 35.83 -11.48 -9.20
C LEU A 747 35.07 -12.38 -10.16
N PHE A 748 34.14 -11.82 -10.94
CA PHE A 748 33.48 -12.49 -12.07
C PHE A 748 33.79 -11.73 -13.34
N GLY A 749 34.28 -12.42 -14.42
CA GLY A 749 34.45 -11.79 -15.71
C GLY A 749 34.71 -12.76 -16.85
N ASN A 750 34.65 -12.22 -18.07
CA ASN A 750 34.73 -12.97 -19.30
C ASN A 750 33.85 -14.25 -19.27
N PRO A 751 32.55 -14.16 -18.92
CA PRO A 751 31.66 -15.32 -18.93
C PRO A 751 31.56 -15.94 -20.32
N ASP A 752 31.42 -17.24 -20.41
CA ASP A 752 31.09 -17.91 -21.66
C ASP A 752 29.57 -17.88 -21.90
N PHE A 753 29.11 -16.87 -22.61
CA PHE A 753 27.66 -16.62 -22.80
C PHE A 753 27.00 -17.67 -23.70
N SER A 754 27.76 -18.33 -24.59
CA SER A 754 27.23 -19.14 -25.71
C SER A 754 27.32 -20.65 -25.47
N LEU A 755 27.21 -21.10 -24.22
CA LEU A 755 27.16 -22.52 -23.89
C LEU A 755 25.88 -23.15 -24.46
N ASP A 756 26.01 -24.31 -25.14
CA ASP A 756 24.88 -25.12 -25.54
C ASP A 756 24.30 -25.92 -24.37
N SER A 757 23.13 -26.58 -24.58
CA SER A 757 22.47 -27.36 -23.54
C SER A 757 23.34 -28.53 -23.04
N ALA A 758 24.15 -29.14 -23.89
CA ALA A 758 25.01 -30.27 -23.51
C ALA A 758 26.17 -29.81 -22.62
N ALA A 759 26.81 -28.68 -22.97
CA ALA A 759 27.86 -28.06 -22.16
C ALA A 759 27.35 -27.56 -20.80
N LEU A 760 26.14 -26.98 -20.75
CA LEU A 760 25.48 -26.57 -19.51
C LEU A 760 25.19 -27.78 -18.61
N ILE A 761 24.58 -28.84 -19.14
CA ILE A 761 24.32 -30.10 -18.41
C ILE A 761 25.61 -30.69 -17.87
N TYR A 762 26.63 -30.80 -18.71
CA TYR A 762 27.93 -31.36 -18.32
C TYR A 762 28.58 -30.57 -17.18
N TYR A 763 28.57 -29.24 -17.26
CA TYR A 763 29.13 -28.37 -16.21
C TYR A 763 28.41 -28.51 -14.88
N TYR A 764 27.08 -28.63 -14.91
CA TYR A 764 26.28 -28.72 -13.68
C TYR A 764 26.34 -30.12 -13.04
N GLN A 765 26.56 -31.21 -13.83
CA GLN A 765 26.59 -32.57 -13.33
C GLN A 765 27.98 -32.99 -12.79
N GLU A 766 29.06 -32.57 -13.41
CA GLU A 766 30.37 -33.13 -13.09
C GLU A 766 31.25 -32.25 -12.18
N ASN A 767 30.95 -31.00 -11.93
CA ASN A 767 31.79 -30.07 -11.15
C ASN A 767 33.30 -30.03 -11.58
N SER A 768 33.69 -30.60 -12.71
CA SER A 768 35.05 -30.74 -13.13
C SER A 768 35.27 -30.22 -14.53
N LEU A 769 36.25 -29.31 -14.62
CA LEU A 769 36.67 -28.63 -15.82
C LEU A 769 37.67 -29.48 -16.61
N LYS A 770 37.22 -30.13 -17.68
CA LYS A 770 38.10 -30.38 -18.83
C LYS A 770 37.36 -29.94 -20.10
N THR A 771 37.88 -28.90 -20.70
CA THR A 771 37.34 -28.17 -21.82
C THR A 771 37.27 -28.99 -23.11
N LYS A 772 36.03 -29.30 -23.58
CA LYS A 772 35.73 -29.32 -25.01
C LYS A 772 35.26 -27.92 -25.39
N LYS A 773 35.83 -27.34 -26.46
CA LYS A 773 35.31 -26.04 -26.98
C LYS A 773 33.88 -26.24 -27.46
N PRO A 774 32.92 -25.50 -26.94
CA PRO A 774 31.53 -25.57 -27.39
C PRO A 774 31.35 -24.99 -28.79
N GLU A 775 30.38 -25.46 -29.54
CA GLU A 775 30.01 -24.84 -30.82
C GLU A 775 29.34 -23.48 -30.53
N ILE A 776 29.82 -22.46 -31.27
CA ILE A 776 29.33 -21.08 -31.10
C ILE A 776 27.93 -20.96 -31.72
N ILE A 777 26.93 -20.64 -30.90
CA ILE A 777 25.59 -20.35 -31.40
C ILE A 777 25.54 -18.86 -31.82
N ASN A 778 25.66 -18.61 -33.12
CA ASN A 778 25.44 -17.28 -33.71
C ASN A 778 23.91 -17.11 -33.98
N SER A 779 23.15 -16.55 -33.03
CA SER A 779 21.79 -16.13 -33.27
C SER A 779 21.70 -14.58 -33.24
N THR A 780 20.89 -14.01 -34.12
CA THR A 780 20.55 -12.58 -34.10
C THR A 780 19.98 -12.21 -32.71
N GLY A 781 20.67 -11.31 -31.97
CA GLY A 781 20.30 -10.90 -30.62
C GLY A 781 21.10 -11.56 -29.49
N SER A 782 22.17 -12.32 -29.80
CA SER A 782 23.05 -12.87 -28.75
C SER A 782 24.03 -11.84 -28.18
N TRP A 783 24.37 -12.00 -26.91
CA TRP A 783 25.38 -11.20 -26.22
C TRP A 783 26.78 -11.62 -26.66
N PRO A 784 27.64 -10.66 -27.14
CA PRO A 784 28.98 -10.97 -27.57
C PRO A 784 29.92 -11.25 -26.40
N GLN A 785 31.02 -11.96 -26.64
CA GLN A 785 32.07 -12.18 -25.64
C GLN A 785 32.73 -10.86 -25.20
N LEU A 786 33.19 -10.81 -23.95
CA LEU A 786 33.84 -9.66 -23.31
C LEU A 786 35.28 -10.00 -22.83
N PRO A 787 36.24 -10.25 -23.72
CA PRO A 787 37.60 -10.64 -23.33
C PRO A 787 38.28 -9.56 -22.46
N GLY A 788 37.96 -8.29 -22.63
CA GLY A 788 38.52 -7.19 -21.82
C GLY A 788 38.20 -7.31 -20.33
N THR A 789 37.05 -7.89 -19.96
CA THR A 789 36.74 -8.14 -18.55
C THR A 789 37.61 -9.23 -17.93
N GLY A 790 38.17 -10.13 -18.72
CA GLY A 790 39.20 -11.08 -18.29
C GLY A 790 40.50 -10.36 -17.91
N GLU A 791 40.95 -9.38 -18.73
CA GLU A 791 42.12 -8.56 -18.45
C GLU A 791 41.92 -7.70 -17.18
N GLU A 792 40.70 -7.20 -16.93
CA GLU A 792 40.36 -6.50 -15.70
C GLU A 792 40.56 -7.39 -14.47
N ILE A 793 40.01 -8.61 -14.50
CA ILE A 793 40.12 -9.58 -13.40
C ILE A 793 41.60 -9.91 -13.14
N ASP A 794 42.38 -10.20 -14.16
CA ASP A 794 43.80 -10.51 -14.02
C ASP A 794 44.57 -9.36 -13.39
N SER A 795 44.26 -8.13 -13.80
CA SER A 795 44.89 -6.92 -13.27
C SER A 795 44.52 -6.71 -11.79
N ILE A 796 43.23 -6.82 -11.43
CA ILE A 796 42.74 -6.66 -10.04
C ILE A 796 43.32 -7.80 -9.17
N SER A 797 43.32 -9.02 -9.66
CA SER A 797 43.83 -10.18 -8.93
C SER A 797 45.32 -10.02 -8.58
N LYS A 798 46.15 -9.56 -9.55
CA LYS A 798 47.56 -9.27 -9.33
C LYS A 798 47.77 -8.18 -8.28
N ILE A 799 46.96 -7.11 -8.29
CA ILE A 799 47.04 -6.02 -7.32
C ILE A 799 46.73 -6.54 -5.93
N PHE A 800 45.59 -7.22 -5.72
CA PHE A 800 45.21 -7.78 -4.42
C PHE A 800 46.26 -8.79 -3.89
N SER A 801 46.76 -9.66 -4.76
CA SER A 801 47.80 -10.63 -4.42
C SER A 801 49.10 -9.95 -3.99
N SER A 802 49.50 -8.84 -4.62
CA SER A 802 50.67 -8.08 -4.21
C SER A 802 50.57 -7.47 -2.80
N TYR A 803 49.35 -7.21 -2.32
CA TYR A 803 49.04 -6.79 -0.96
C TYR A 803 48.70 -7.97 -0.03
N LYS A 804 48.92 -9.22 -0.45
CA LYS A 804 48.62 -10.45 0.32
C LYS A 804 47.16 -10.56 0.74
N LYS A 805 46.24 -10.10 -0.08
CA LYS A 805 44.79 -10.16 0.17
C LYS A 805 44.16 -11.38 -0.50
N LEU A 806 43.04 -11.86 0.03
CA LEU A 806 42.33 -13.03 -0.47
C LEU A 806 41.59 -12.71 -1.76
N VAL A 807 41.80 -13.47 -2.81
CA VAL A 807 41.14 -13.34 -4.12
C VAL A 807 40.52 -14.67 -4.53
N THR A 808 39.30 -14.63 -5.02
CA THR A 808 38.67 -15.74 -5.72
C THR A 808 38.19 -15.24 -7.08
N SER A 809 38.59 -15.84 -8.17
CA SER A 809 38.23 -15.43 -9.52
C SER A 809 37.42 -16.51 -10.22
N PHE A 810 36.32 -16.12 -10.86
CA PHE A 810 35.49 -16.95 -11.72
C PHE A 810 35.52 -16.38 -13.15
N THR A 811 35.98 -17.17 -14.11
CA THR A 811 36.07 -16.79 -15.53
C THR A 811 35.51 -17.89 -16.42
N GLY A 812 35.19 -17.60 -17.67
CA GLY A 812 34.64 -18.55 -18.63
C GLY A 812 33.35 -19.18 -18.10
N VAL A 813 33.26 -20.50 -18.14
CA VAL A 813 32.10 -21.28 -17.65
C VAL A 813 31.87 -21.07 -16.16
N GLN A 814 32.91 -20.80 -15.36
CA GLN A 814 32.80 -20.59 -13.92
C GLN A 814 32.20 -19.24 -13.57
N ALA A 815 32.23 -18.23 -14.45
CA ALA A 815 31.54 -16.98 -14.23
C ALA A 815 30.01 -17.16 -14.42
N SER A 816 29.43 -18.03 -13.59
CA SER A 816 28.08 -18.54 -13.70
C SER A 816 27.16 -17.99 -12.61
N GLU A 817 25.88 -18.02 -12.89
CA GLU A 817 24.79 -17.70 -11.95
C GLU A 817 24.87 -18.55 -10.68
N LYS A 818 25.14 -19.85 -10.82
CA LYS A 818 25.36 -20.78 -9.70
C LYS A 818 26.42 -20.25 -8.72
N ASN A 819 27.60 -19.85 -9.23
CA ASN A 819 28.67 -19.35 -8.38
C ASN A 819 28.35 -17.99 -7.75
N LEU A 820 27.59 -17.15 -8.41
CA LEU A 820 27.10 -15.90 -7.81
C LEU A 820 26.12 -16.21 -6.66
N LYS A 821 25.18 -17.12 -6.86
CA LYS A 821 24.20 -17.54 -5.83
C LYS A 821 24.85 -18.24 -4.63
N LEU A 822 26.00 -18.91 -4.82
CA LEU A 822 26.78 -19.50 -3.73
C LEU A 822 27.36 -18.46 -2.75
N LEU A 823 27.43 -17.18 -3.12
CA LEU A 823 27.82 -16.10 -2.20
C LEU A 823 26.73 -15.80 -1.14
N ASN A 824 25.53 -16.36 -1.28
CA ASN A 824 24.45 -16.19 -0.33
C ASN A 824 24.87 -16.67 1.08
N ASN A 825 24.76 -15.82 2.11
CA ASN A 825 25.18 -16.01 3.49
C ASN A 825 26.72 -16.19 3.70
N GLN A 826 27.53 -16.14 2.63
CA GLN A 826 29.00 -16.31 2.68
C GLN A 826 29.71 -15.22 1.85
N SER A 827 29.10 -14.04 1.77
CA SER A 827 29.57 -12.98 0.92
C SER A 827 30.94 -12.43 1.34
N PRO A 828 31.83 -12.10 0.36
CA PRO A 828 33.13 -11.48 0.63
C PRO A 828 32.97 -10.00 1.02
N SER A 829 34.08 -9.35 1.42
CA SER A 829 34.08 -7.91 1.68
C SER A 829 33.89 -7.05 0.41
N SER A 830 34.32 -7.55 -0.76
CA SER A 830 34.09 -6.91 -2.07
C SER A 830 33.72 -7.92 -3.15
N ILE A 831 32.87 -7.50 -4.09
CA ILE A 831 32.52 -8.26 -5.29
C ILE A 831 32.76 -7.35 -6.51
N PHE A 832 33.43 -7.90 -7.53
CA PHE A 832 33.56 -7.29 -8.85
C PHE A 832 32.90 -8.19 -9.89
N ILE A 833 32.03 -7.60 -10.75
CA ILE A 833 31.33 -8.34 -11.81
C ILE A 833 31.51 -7.60 -13.13
N GLY A 834 32.37 -8.20 -14.01
CA GLY A 834 32.61 -7.74 -15.37
C GLY A 834 31.82 -8.58 -16.37
N THR A 835 30.67 -8.10 -16.82
CA THR A 835 29.76 -8.84 -17.70
C THR A 835 28.85 -7.88 -18.50
N HIS A 836 27.83 -8.42 -19.20
CA HIS A 836 26.74 -7.61 -19.74
C HIS A 836 25.65 -7.35 -18.67
N GLY A 837 25.19 -6.12 -18.61
CA GLY A 837 23.97 -5.73 -17.90
C GLY A 837 22.84 -5.43 -18.88
N PHE A 838 21.61 -5.56 -18.45
CA PHE A 838 20.44 -5.16 -19.22
C PHE A 838 19.44 -4.42 -18.35
N PHE A 839 18.75 -3.46 -18.97
CA PHE A 839 17.54 -2.82 -18.46
C PHE A 839 16.54 -2.68 -19.61
N LEU A 840 15.34 -3.23 -19.43
CA LEU A 840 14.26 -3.18 -20.39
C LEU A 840 13.17 -2.21 -19.89
N PRO A 841 12.76 -1.20 -20.69
CA PRO A 841 11.77 -0.22 -20.25
C PRO A 841 10.40 -0.88 -20.01
N ALA A 842 9.53 -0.20 -19.24
CA ALA A 842 8.18 -0.66 -18.98
C ALA A 842 7.40 -0.89 -20.28
N PRO A 843 6.57 -1.95 -20.37
CA PRO A 843 5.77 -2.23 -21.54
C PRO A 843 4.78 -1.07 -21.77
N GLN A 844 4.82 -0.46 -22.96
CA GLN A 844 3.82 0.50 -23.40
C GLN A 844 2.63 -0.25 -23.95
N SER A 845 1.42 0.14 -23.56
CA SER A 845 0.15 -0.55 -23.86
C SER A 845 -0.16 -0.84 -25.33
N ASN A 846 0.63 -0.34 -26.28
CA ASN A 846 0.40 -0.46 -27.73
C ASN A 846 1.61 -0.93 -28.57
N ARG A 847 2.70 -1.41 -27.95
CA ARG A 847 3.79 -2.01 -28.73
C ARG A 847 3.98 -3.47 -28.32
N GLN A 848 3.64 -4.38 -29.21
CA GLN A 848 4.10 -5.77 -29.15
C GLN A 848 5.65 -5.78 -29.19
N PHE A 849 6.28 -5.90 -28.05
CA PHE A 849 7.69 -6.29 -27.98
C PHE A 849 7.75 -7.78 -28.33
N ALA A 850 7.93 -8.08 -29.62
CA ALA A 850 8.13 -9.43 -30.07
C ALA A 850 9.45 -9.97 -29.49
N GLY A 851 9.39 -11.02 -28.67
CA GLY A 851 10.47 -11.98 -28.52
C GLY A 851 11.22 -12.05 -27.19
N ASN A 852 11.19 -11.06 -26.28
CA ASN A 852 11.94 -11.18 -25.03
C ASN A 852 11.00 -11.29 -23.81
N VAL A 853 11.14 -12.40 -23.07
CA VAL A 853 10.31 -12.77 -21.92
C VAL A 853 10.40 -11.72 -20.80
N TYR A 854 11.59 -11.22 -20.53
CA TYR A 854 11.87 -10.26 -19.47
C TYR A 854 11.29 -8.87 -19.73
N ALA A 855 11.01 -8.51 -20.98
CA ALA A 855 10.45 -7.20 -21.36
C ALA A 855 8.95 -7.05 -21.05
N ARG A 856 8.24 -8.12 -20.78
CA ARG A 856 6.78 -8.15 -20.63
C ARG A 856 6.30 -7.95 -19.18
N ASP A 857 7.19 -8.08 -18.20
CA ASP A 857 6.81 -8.03 -16.80
C ASP A 857 6.64 -6.59 -16.29
N ALA A 858 5.63 -6.37 -15.45
CA ALA A 858 5.40 -5.09 -14.80
C ALA A 858 6.46 -4.77 -13.73
N ASN A 859 7.08 -5.79 -13.11
CA ASN A 859 8.07 -5.61 -12.06
C ASN A 859 9.43 -5.17 -12.64
N PRO A 860 9.94 -3.97 -12.31
CA PRO A 860 11.22 -3.47 -12.82
C PRO A 860 12.42 -4.35 -12.47
N LEU A 861 12.38 -5.06 -11.34
CA LEU A 861 13.47 -5.94 -10.91
C LEU A 861 13.59 -7.19 -11.78
N LEU A 862 12.53 -7.58 -12.49
CA LEU A 862 12.58 -8.68 -13.48
C LEU A 862 13.05 -8.19 -14.86
N ARG A 863 12.94 -6.87 -15.13
CA ARG A 863 13.35 -6.24 -16.37
C ARG A 863 14.79 -5.71 -16.37
N SER A 864 15.51 -5.95 -15.30
CA SER A 864 16.93 -5.59 -15.16
C SER A 864 17.73 -6.76 -14.59
N GLY A 865 18.99 -6.89 -15.00
CA GLY A 865 19.83 -8.00 -14.55
C GLY A 865 21.21 -8.04 -15.19
N LEU A 866 21.89 -9.15 -14.96
CA LEU A 866 23.22 -9.47 -15.45
C LEU A 866 23.17 -10.75 -16.29
N ILE A 867 24.00 -10.80 -17.32
CA ILE A 867 24.16 -12.00 -18.17
C ILE A 867 25.45 -12.70 -17.74
N LEU A 868 25.37 -13.96 -17.34
CA LEU A 868 26.47 -14.80 -16.96
C LEU A 868 26.61 -15.99 -17.92
N SER A 869 27.47 -16.93 -17.59
CA SER A 869 27.73 -18.10 -18.44
C SER A 869 26.46 -18.86 -18.79
N GLY A 870 26.29 -19.15 -20.09
CA GLY A 870 25.12 -19.81 -20.65
C GLY A 870 23.93 -18.89 -20.92
N GLY A 871 23.98 -17.60 -20.55
CA GLY A 871 22.87 -16.68 -20.63
C GLY A 871 22.27 -16.47 -22.02
N ASN A 872 23.02 -16.66 -23.10
CA ASN A 872 22.48 -16.61 -24.48
C ASN A 872 21.44 -17.70 -24.74
N TYR A 873 21.52 -18.83 -24.04
CA TYR A 873 20.55 -19.90 -24.19
C TYR A 873 19.13 -19.44 -23.76
N ALA A 874 19.01 -18.90 -22.54
CA ALA A 874 17.73 -18.38 -22.03
C ALA A 874 17.31 -17.11 -22.75
N TRP A 875 18.25 -16.20 -23.03
CA TRP A 875 17.98 -14.94 -23.72
C TRP A 875 17.37 -15.12 -25.11
N SER A 876 17.72 -16.22 -25.80
CA SER A 876 17.13 -16.60 -27.10
C SER A 876 15.72 -17.21 -26.98
N GLY A 877 15.12 -17.26 -25.78
CA GLY A 877 13.78 -17.80 -25.53
C GLY A 877 13.71 -19.34 -25.53
N LYS A 878 14.83 -20.03 -25.37
CA LYS A 878 14.85 -21.49 -25.27
C LYS A 878 14.33 -21.93 -23.92
N LYS A 879 13.69 -23.12 -23.89
CA LYS A 879 13.11 -23.67 -22.67
C LYS A 879 14.23 -23.95 -21.63
N PRO A 880 14.07 -23.49 -20.37
CA PRO A 880 15.01 -23.77 -19.29
C PRO A 880 15.23 -25.28 -19.11
N ILE A 881 16.43 -25.65 -18.69
CA ILE A 881 16.81 -27.03 -18.42
C ILE A 881 16.59 -27.28 -16.91
N ASP A 882 15.84 -28.32 -16.57
CA ASP A 882 15.51 -28.63 -15.18
C ASP A 882 16.79 -28.82 -14.33
N GLY A 883 16.83 -28.12 -13.19
CA GLY A 883 17.95 -28.17 -12.25
C GLY A 883 19.20 -27.37 -12.64
N ILE A 884 19.14 -26.63 -13.75
CA ILE A 884 20.26 -25.79 -14.25
C ILE A 884 19.83 -24.32 -14.20
N GLU A 885 20.72 -23.47 -13.67
CA GLU A 885 20.51 -22.01 -13.73
C GLU A 885 20.71 -21.52 -15.16
N ASP A 886 19.92 -20.55 -15.58
CA ASP A 886 19.80 -20.16 -17.00
C ASP A 886 20.83 -19.12 -17.47
N GLY A 887 21.67 -18.63 -16.55
CA GLY A 887 22.72 -17.64 -16.81
C GLY A 887 22.20 -16.20 -16.95
N VAL A 888 20.94 -15.93 -16.74
CA VAL A 888 20.33 -14.60 -16.71
C VAL A 888 19.92 -14.27 -15.29
N VAL A 889 20.76 -13.53 -14.56
CA VAL A 889 20.49 -13.19 -13.15
C VAL A 889 19.71 -11.89 -13.09
N THR A 890 18.43 -11.97 -12.79
CA THR A 890 17.57 -10.78 -12.64
C THR A 890 17.90 -10.01 -11.35
N ALA A 891 17.61 -8.73 -11.33
CA ALA A 891 17.70 -7.92 -10.10
C ALA A 891 16.78 -8.47 -9.01
N TYR A 892 15.66 -9.09 -9.38
CA TYR A 892 14.76 -9.75 -8.43
C TYR A 892 15.49 -10.90 -7.70
N GLU A 893 16.22 -11.76 -8.38
CA GLU A 893 17.00 -12.86 -7.78
C GLU A 893 18.14 -12.35 -6.91
N ILE A 894 18.86 -11.31 -7.36
CA ILE A 894 19.91 -10.67 -6.57
C ILE A 894 19.36 -10.13 -5.26
N SER A 895 18.16 -9.55 -5.26
CA SER A 895 17.52 -8.99 -4.05
C SER A 895 17.23 -10.03 -2.97
N GLN A 896 17.16 -11.32 -3.33
CA GLN A 896 16.93 -12.42 -2.39
C GLN A 896 18.23 -12.93 -1.71
N LEU A 897 19.40 -12.54 -2.21
CA LEU A 897 20.67 -12.96 -1.64
C LEU A 897 20.94 -12.24 -0.32
N ASN A 898 21.67 -12.89 0.57
CA ASN A 898 22.24 -12.26 1.76
C ASN A 898 23.73 -11.93 1.50
N LEU A 899 23.98 -10.67 1.14
CA LEU A 899 25.32 -10.12 0.90
C LEU A 899 25.72 -9.09 1.96
N SER A 900 25.21 -9.22 3.19
CA SER A 900 25.37 -8.22 4.27
C SER A 900 26.83 -7.99 4.71
N ASN A 901 27.73 -8.95 4.43
CA ASN A 901 29.17 -8.76 4.66
C ASN A 901 29.85 -7.92 3.58
N THR A 902 29.22 -7.76 2.41
CA THR A 902 29.82 -7.06 1.27
C THR A 902 29.72 -5.54 1.45
N LYS A 903 30.85 -4.88 1.48
CA LYS A 903 30.99 -3.42 1.59
C LYS A 903 30.86 -2.73 0.26
N LEU A 904 31.41 -3.36 -0.78
CA LEU A 904 31.50 -2.78 -2.11
C LEU A 904 31.15 -3.82 -3.18
N VAL A 905 30.25 -3.47 -4.07
CA VAL A 905 30.04 -4.16 -5.33
C VAL A 905 30.41 -3.21 -6.48
N VAL A 906 31.25 -3.68 -7.40
CA VAL A 906 31.60 -2.97 -8.63
C VAL A 906 30.98 -3.72 -9.81
N LEU A 907 30.08 -3.08 -10.53
CA LEU A 907 29.46 -3.61 -11.74
C LEU A 907 30.13 -2.99 -12.97
N SER A 908 31.14 -3.66 -13.48
CA SER A 908 31.79 -3.35 -14.77
C SER A 908 30.93 -3.93 -15.91
N ALA A 909 29.71 -3.46 -16.02
CA ALA A 909 28.70 -3.91 -16.98
C ALA A 909 27.90 -2.72 -17.47
N CYS A 910 27.41 -2.78 -18.71
CA CYS A 910 26.72 -1.65 -19.34
C CYS A 910 25.39 -1.37 -18.65
N GLU A 911 25.04 -0.09 -18.48
CA GLU A 911 23.71 0.37 -18.09
C GLU A 911 23.22 -0.16 -16.72
N THR A 912 24.14 -0.60 -15.86
CA THR A 912 23.81 -1.17 -14.54
C THR A 912 23.30 -0.12 -13.55
N GLY A 913 23.52 1.15 -13.83
CA GLY A 913 22.95 2.28 -13.08
C GLY A 913 21.54 2.64 -13.48
N LEU A 914 21.01 2.06 -14.58
CA LEU A 914 19.67 2.35 -15.08
C LEU A 914 18.62 1.46 -14.42
N GLY A 915 17.37 1.92 -14.48
CA GLY A 915 16.20 1.25 -13.95
C GLY A 915 14.96 2.13 -14.11
N ASP A 916 13.80 1.63 -13.74
CA ASP A 916 12.63 2.49 -13.60
C ASP A 916 12.87 3.49 -12.47
N VAL A 917 12.63 4.76 -12.75
CA VAL A 917 12.89 5.82 -11.78
C VAL A 917 11.60 6.23 -11.11
N ASN A 918 11.52 6.00 -9.81
CA ASN A 918 10.48 6.55 -8.96
C ASN A 918 10.96 7.88 -8.33
N ALA A 919 10.05 8.83 -8.10
CA ALA A 919 10.40 10.17 -7.65
C ALA A 919 11.07 10.20 -6.27
N THR A 920 10.60 9.35 -5.34
CA THR A 920 11.09 9.29 -3.94
C THR A 920 11.92 8.05 -3.63
N GLU A 921 11.64 6.91 -4.30
CA GLU A 921 12.28 5.61 -4.05
C GLU A 921 13.55 5.38 -4.90
N GLY A 922 13.87 6.28 -5.85
CA GLY A 922 15.06 6.21 -6.69
C GLY A 922 14.96 5.20 -7.82
N VAL A 923 16.07 4.52 -8.14
CA VAL A 923 16.20 3.62 -9.29
C VAL A 923 15.80 2.19 -8.92
N PHE A 924 14.76 1.67 -9.56
CA PHE A 924 14.34 0.27 -9.48
C PHE A 924 15.08 -0.57 -10.52
N GLY A 925 16.13 -1.23 -10.10
CA GLY A 925 17.00 -2.05 -10.93
C GLY A 925 18.07 -2.73 -10.09
N LEU A 926 19.23 -2.98 -10.69
CA LEU A 926 20.36 -3.64 -10.02
C LEU A 926 20.82 -2.89 -8.76
N GLN A 927 20.81 -1.55 -8.78
CA GLN A 927 21.18 -0.75 -7.60
C GLN A 927 20.31 -1.14 -6.37
N ARG A 928 18.99 -1.12 -6.53
CA ARG A 928 18.04 -1.49 -5.46
C ARG A 928 18.22 -2.93 -5.02
N ALA A 929 18.43 -3.84 -5.98
CA ALA A 929 18.61 -5.26 -5.71
C ALA A 929 19.79 -5.55 -4.79
N PHE A 930 20.97 -5.00 -5.11
CA PHE A 930 22.16 -5.16 -4.25
C PHE A 930 22.00 -4.48 -2.88
N LYS A 931 21.30 -3.34 -2.82
CA LYS A 931 20.97 -2.68 -1.54
C LYS A 931 20.07 -3.55 -0.67
N LEU A 932 19.04 -4.19 -1.23
CA LEU A 932 18.18 -5.15 -0.53
C LEU A 932 18.94 -6.40 -0.09
N ALA A 933 19.88 -6.87 -0.92
CA ALA A 933 20.79 -7.95 -0.55
C ALA A 933 21.71 -7.59 0.64
N GLY A 934 21.79 -6.33 1.04
CA GLY A 934 22.57 -5.85 2.20
C GLY A 934 23.88 -5.13 1.84
N VAL A 935 24.18 -4.94 0.55
CA VAL A 935 25.40 -4.23 0.11
C VAL A 935 25.36 -2.75 0.49
N ASN A 936 26.50 -2.22 0.96
CA ASN A 936 26.57 -0.83 1.40
C ASN A 936 26.81 0.15 0.26
N LYS A 937 27.82 -0.10 -0.58
CA LYS A 937 28.24 0.80 -1.66
C LYS A 937 28.31 0.07 -2.99
N LEU A 938 27.92 0.78 -4.05
CA LEU A 938 27.93 0.25 -5.40
C LEU A 938 28.66 1.23 -6.34
N ILE A 939 29.52 0.70 -7.22
CA ILE A 939 29.98 1.41 -8.40
C ILE A 939 29.24 0.81 -9.59
N VAL A 940 28.46 1.62 -10.28
CA VAL A 940 27.59 1.24 -11.40
C VAL A 940 27.83 2.14 -12.60
N SER A 941 27.47 1.71 -13.81
CA SER A 941 27.62 2.50 -15.03
C SER A 941 26.30 3.06 -15.55
N LEU A 942 26.30 4.30 -16.03
CA LEU A 942 25.16 4.98 -16.68
C LEU A 942 25.07 4.70 -18.17
N TRP A 943 26.19 4.34 -18.82
CA TRP A 943 26.27 3.98 -20.23
C TRP A 943 27.43 3.04 -20.49
N LYS A 944 27.50 2.53 -21.74
CA LYS A 944 28.52 1.58 -22.17
C LYS A 944 29.87 2.26 -22.32
N VAL A 945 30.89 1.74 -21.63
CA VAL A 945 32.29 2.20 -21.74
C VAL A 945 33.15 1.05 -22.34
N PRO A 946 34.16 1.38 -23.20
CA PRO A 946 35.06 0.35 -23.70
C PRO A 946 35.90 -0.31 -22.60
N ASP A 947 36.13 -1.60 -22.75
CA ASP A 947 36.78 -2.47 -21.73
C ASP A 947 38.16 -1.99 -21.32
N LYS A 948 38.97 -1.49 -22.29
CA LYS A 948 40.35 -1.05 -22.05
C LYS A 948 40.44 0.12 -21.08
N GLU A 949 39.63 1.14 -21.28
CA GLU A 949 39.61 2.32 -20.42
C GLU A 949 38.97 2.02 -19.07
N THR A 950 37.98 1.13 -19.03
CA THR A 950 37.39 0.62 -17.80
C THR A 950 38.43 -0.13 -16.97
N ALA A 951 39.22 -1.02 -17.59
CA ALA A 951 40.32 -1.73 -16.91
C ALA A 951 41.35 -0.78 -16.31
N GLU A 952 41.69 0.31 -17.01
CA GLU A 952 42.59 1.35 -16.51
C GLU A 952 42.01 2.08 -15.30
N LEU A 953 40.75 2.47 -15.36
CA LEU A 953 40.03 3.11 -14.25
C LEU A 953 40.01 2.21 -13.01
N MET A 954 39.62 0.94 -13.17
CA MET A 954 39.53 -0.03 -12.07
C MET A 954 40.88 -0.37 -11.47
N LYS A 955 41.91 -0.48 -12.30
CA LYS A 955 43.30 -0.66 -11.84
C LYS A 955 43.75 0.48 -10.93
N ILE A 956 43.47 1.74 -11.31
CA ILE A 956 43.84 2.92 -10.51
C ILE A 956 43.01 2.92 -9.21
N PHE A 957 41.73 2.68 -9.30
CA PHE A 957 40.82 2.65 -8.16
C PHE A 957 41.27 1.63 -7.10
N TYR A 958 41.46 0.35 -7.47
CA TYR A 958 41.84 -0.67 -6.51
C TYR A 958 43.26 -0.47 -5.96
N THR A 959 44.18 0.11 -6.74
CA THR A 959 45.52 0.49 -6.24
C THR A 959 45.38 1.55 -5.12
N GLN A 960 44.53 2.56 -5.30
CA GLN A 960 44.33 3.59 -4.28
C GLN A 960 43.59 3.04 -3.06
N LEU A 961 42.62 2.13 -3.26
CA LEU A 961 41.87 1.52 -2.17
C LEU A 961 42.77 0.65 -1.29
N LEU A 962 43.65 -0.15 -1.90
CA LEU A 962 44.62 -1.00 -1.19
C LEU A 962 45.72 -0.18 -0.53
N ALA A 963 46.01 1.04 -1.03
CA ALA A 963 46.91 1.97 -0.36
C ALA A 963 46.29 2.63 0.92
N GLY A 964 45.09 2.22 1.32
CA GLY A 964 44.40 2.68 2.55
C GLY A 964 43.50 3.90 2.39
N ASN A 965 43.22 4.36 1.17
CA ASN A 965 42.24 5.42 0.97
C ASN A 965 40.80 4.87 1.15
N SER A 966 39.86 5.74 1.55
CA SER A 966 38.44 5.40 1.53
C SER A 966 37.95 5.09 0.09
N ILE A 967 36.83 4.39 -0.04
CA ILE A 967 36.23 4.05 -1.35
C ILE A 967 36.01 5.32 -2.17
N GLU A 968 35.45 6.37 -1.55
CA GLU A 968 35.16 7.66 -2.17
C GLU A 968 36.44 8.32 -2.70
N LYS A 969 37.45 8.47 -1.83
CA LYS A 969 38.72 9.10 -2.19
C LYS A 969 39.50 8.31 -3.25
N ALA A 970 39.51 6.98 -3.15
CA ALA A 970 40.12 6.11 -4.12
C ALA A 970 39.47 6.26 -5.50
N PHE A 971 38.12 6.32 -5.53
CA PHE A 971 37.36 6.45 -6.76
C PHE A 971 37.48 7.84 -7.38
N ALA A 972 37.37 8.90 -6.58
CA ALA A 972 37.61 10.28 -7.03
C ALA A 972 39.02 10.45 -7.60
N THR A 973 40.04 9.87 -6.95
CA THR A 973 41.44 9.89 -7.44
C THR A 973 41.57 9.15 -8.77
N ALA A 974 40.91 8.01 -8.95
CA ALA A 974 40.94 7.26 -10.21
C ALA A 974 40.32 8.09 -11.34
N LYS A 975 39.14 8.67 -11.13
CA LYS A 975 38.49 9.57 -12.12
C LYS A 975 39.34 10.77 -12.45
N ALA A 976 39.95 11.43 -11.45
CA ALA A 976 40.84 12.58 -11.68
C ALA A 976 42.06 12.24 -12.52
N LYS A 977 42.64 11.03 -12.41
CA LYS A 977 43.73 10.56 -13.29
C LYS A 977 43.23 10.25 -14.69
N MET A 978 42.09 9.56 -14.82
CA MET A 978 41.50 9.26 -16.13
C MET A 978 41.13 10.53 -16.92
N ARG A 979 40.60 11.53 -16.25
CA ARG A 979 40.19 12.82 -16.83
C ARG A 979 41.35 13.57 -17.51
N LYS A 980 42.58 13.37 -17.05
CA LYS A 980 43.77 14.00 -17.69
C LYS A 980 44.08 13.39 -19.07
N LYS A 981 43.57 12.21 -19.37
CA LYS A 981 43.90 11.43 -20.56
C LYS A 981 42.70 11.21 -21.48
N TYR A 982 41.49 11.11 -20.90
CA TYR A 982 40.32 10.66 -21.61
C TYR A 982 39.12 11.64 -21.44
N SER A 983 38.25 11.67 -22.46
CA SER A 983 36.99 12.43 -22.40
C SER A 983 36.03 11.89 -21.30
N PRO A 984 35.02 12.67 -20.88
CA PRO A 984 34.02 12.24 -19.89
C PRO A 984 33.32 10.92 -20.25
N TYR A 985 33.19 10.59 -21.53
CA TYR A 985 32.62 9.32 -21.98
C TYR A 985 33.24 8.10 -21.28
N TYR A 986 34.58 8.12 -21.02
CA TYR A 986 35.34 6.97 -20.52
C TYR A 986 35.39 6.87 -18.97
N TRP A 987 35.14 7.95 -18.22
CA TRP A 987 35.32 7.95 -16.79
C TRP A 987 34.06 8.41 -16.01
N ALA A 988 33.22 9.26 -16.63
CA ALA A 988 32.06 9.80 -15.96
C ALA A 988 30.83 8.84 -15.99
N ALA A 989 30.92 7.77 -16.79
CA ALA A 989 29.91 6.71 -16.81
C ALA A 989 29.72 6.06 -15.44
N PHE A 990 30.82 5.87 -14.72
CA PHE A 990 30.77 5.18 -13.45
C PHE A 990 30.40 6.15 -12.31
N VAL A 991 29.39 5.79 -11.54
CA VAL A 991 28.94 6.52 -10.36
C VAL A 991 29.04 5.64 -9.12
N LEU A 992 29.50 6.23 -8.02
CA LEU A 992 29.48 5.62 -6.69
C LEU A 992 28.17 5.98 -6.02
N VAL A 993 27.43 4.96 -5.61
CA VAL A 993 26.10 5.08 -5.00
C VAL A 993 26.12 4.49 -3.59
N GLU A 994 25.81 5.32 -2.61
CA GLU A 994 25.68 4.91 -1.19
C GLU A 994 24.25 4.66 -0.75
#